data_4953c4f8c93780821bc330471c0d9236
#
_entry.id   4953c4f8c93780821bc330471c0d9236
#
_cell.length_a   1.000
_cell.length_b   1.000
_cell.length_c   1.000
_cell.angle_alpha   90.00
_cell.angle_beta   90.00
_cell.angle_gamma   90.00
#
_symmetry.space_group_name_H-M   'P 1'
#
loop_
_entity.id
_entity.type
_entity.pdbx_description
1 polymer ?
#
loop_
_entity_poly.entity_id
_entity_poly.type
_entity_poly.pdbx_seq_one_letter_code
_entity_poly.pdbx_strand_id
1 'polypeptide(L)'
;MMPCLSRLLALRSARRAARAALALVSFAFLGCLPGLHGLQAAPVEGGRAVFAVHLPSVPAWQDFAFLATVPAATVRCDGEPAVIALDESGAITREMDDYLRRYKPQALYCLGPLPRQAANTRRQWHALDADSADAAAGVLARTFWKSADTAVVCREGEYGMALVASALAARLRSPLFFSTAERVSAGTAGVLKGLAVHKAIVVGSAPKAAAALKETGLVVVELKDASAVLAWMREQKIAASYFAVVNPLDREATVIKKLSLAAPLLAAARQGIVVPLPYKTLWKTPFIGAECKASPPKGTPESRRPPRMGLTTVNGHPFAFVVTSGKNDKDYGAVNVDLNGNGDFSDAGEGPFRTGDTVTLGGQRYSLTLGEENGSGKADVRLTFPCAGQVVADLKAFYAAMGRPPEYLCIVGFPDAIPQAIVRESADSNRDLPSDFPFANTDGDLFAEIALGRLIAENVSFATLYVSRVVTYPRLLDPSWSTMAGQARWENTYARLFENVGFTMAPHHDVDTLRWIEKPTDKSKGKRAEAFDQDSPLTRVAVLTHQAHSWWHDLGQTYDWASDVLLAPTLVESGGCLATALDRQPDFRSVVARLMRNGAVGFQGNALPGIAYDEQQRLVFWNGVLDGETIGCAHRGAQNSVVAVVLETGQLSGGPNHYQLYIRGLFGDPAFALKVPSPPRSAPAHVEVKDDLVSVRAPAAWWPVRIRVPEDWKKWKDKDLYVLRGAGTYPNRHWIDAGYDAEETYVDATFRTGRKVKRIEQVQSPPQPLGWTGKYVVDEHADGTRTYRWRVRLVDFDQPKGTILSKVDRLDYRIVFED
;
A
#
# COMPACT_ATOMS: atom_id res chain seq x y z
N MET A 1 4.27 2.38 58.44
CA MET A 1 4.03 2.66 57.00
C MET A 1 5.32 2.76 56.17
N MET A 2 6.43 2.20 56.60
CA MET A 2 7.72 2.32 55.90
C MET A 2 8.34 1.03 55.29
N PRO A 3 7.74 -0.16 55.32
CA PRO A 3 8.36 -1.32 54.68
C PRO A 3 7.90 -1.57 53.22
N CYS A 4 6.90 -0.85 52.70
CA CYS A 4 6.38 -1.10 51.34
C CYS A 4 7.11 -0.34 50.22
N LEU A 5 7.77 0.78 50.56
CA LEU A 5 8.46 1.61 49.53
C LEU A 5 9.80 0.99 49.07
N SER A 6 10.50 0.28 49.95
CA SER A 6 11.78 -0.37 49.63
C SER A 6 11.63 -1.58 48.71
N ARG A 7 10.51 -2.32 48.79
CA ARG A 7 10.22 -3.44 47.86
C ARG A 7 9.82 -2.97 46.44
N LEU A 8 9.19 -1.80 46.34
CA LEU A 8 8.82 -1.22 45.03
C LEU A 8 10.03 -0.65 44.27
N LEU A 9 11.01 -0.12 44.97
CA LEU A 9 12.25 0.36 44.37
C LEU A 9 13.18 -0.78 43.92
N ALA A 10 13.24 -1.87 44.69
CA ALA A 10 13.98 -3.06 44.29
C ALA A 10 13.40 -3.76 43.05
N LEU A 11 12.07 -3.81 42.90
CA LEU A 11 11.39 -4.36 41.73
C LEU A 11 11.58 -3.49 40.48
N ARG A 12 11.72 -2.17 40.63
CA ARG A 12 12.02 -1.29 39.50
C ARG A 12 13.47 -1.40 39.00
N SER A 13 14.44 -1.63 39.89
CA SER A 13 15.84 -1.85 39.50
C SER A 13 16.05 -3.21 38.85
N ALA A 14 15.40 -4.27 39.33
CA ALA A 14 15.44 -5.61 38.72
C ALA A 14 14.81 -5.64 37.31
N ARG A 15 13.71 -4.89 37.09
CA ARG A 15 13.10 -4.77 35.74
C ARG A 15 13.94 -3.96 34.78
N ARG A 16 14.72 -2.98 35.23
CA ARG A 16 15.67 -2.27 34.36
C ARG A 16 16.87 -3.14 33.98
N ALA A 17 17.39 -3.92 34.91
CA ALA A 17 18.46 -4.87 34.63
C ALA A 17 18.02 -6.00 33.65
N ALA A 18 16.81 -6.53 33.82
CA ALA A 18 16.26 -7.54 32.93
C ALA A 18 16.01 -7.01 31.49
N ARG A 19 15.59 -5.74 31.35
CA ARG A 19 15.43 -5.11 30.02
C ARG A 19 16.77 -4.82 29.35
N ALA A 20 17.81 -4.46 30.12
CA ALA A 20 19.15 -4.29 29.58
C ALA A 20 19.77 -5.64 29.17
N ALA A 21 19.51 -6.71 29.89
CA ALA A 21 19.96 -8.06 29.55
C ALA A 21 19.23 -8.63 28.31
N LEU A 22 17.91 -8.38 28.17
CA LEU A 22 17.18 -8.79 26.96
C LEU A 22 17.63 -8.01 25.71
N ALA A 23 17.95 -6.72 25.84
CA ALA A 23 18.50 -5.93 24.75
C ALA A 23 19.91 -6.42 24.35
N LEU A 24 20.74 -6.84 25.31
CA LEU A 24 22.06 -7.41 25.05
C LEU A 24 21.99 -8.80 24.41
N VAL A 25 21.01 -9.64 24.78
CA VAL A 25 20.80 -10.97 24.18
C VAL A 25 20.26 -10.85 22.75
N SER A 26 19.39 -9.88 22.45
CA SER A 26 18.95 -9.60 21.08
C SER A 26 20.09 -9.09 20.19
N PHE A 27 21.05 -8.36 20.72
CA PHE A 27 22.26 -7.94 19.99
C PHE A 27 23.29 -9.09 19.83
N ALA A 28 23.35 -10.05 20.76
CA ALA A 28 24.28 -11.16 20.69
C ALA A 28 23.85 -12.26 19.69
N PHE A 29 22.55 -12.43 19.42
CA PHE A 29 22.06 -13.40 18.42
C PHE A 29 22.19 -12.92 16.97
N LEU A 30 22.36 -11.63 16.73
CA LEU A 30 22.70 -11.08 15.40
C LEU A 30 24.21 -11.15 15.08
N GLY A 31 25.04 -11.52 16.05
CA GLY A 31 26.51 -11.57 15.94
C GLY A 31 27.12 -12.90 15.50
N CYS A 32 26.34 -13.97 15.35
CA CYS A 32 26.89 -15.32 15.09
C CYS A 32 26.50 -15.93 13.75
N LEU A 33 26.60 -15.17 12.66
CA LEU A 33 26.69 -15.71 11.31
C LEU A 33 28.13 -15.53 10.80
N PRO A 34 28.95 -16.57 10.75
CA PRO A 34 30.27 -16.46 10.16
C PRO A 34 30.13 -16.33 8.65
N GLY A 35 30.43 -15.13 8.11
CA GLY A 35 30.43 -14.83 6.68
C GLY A 35 29.94 -13.45 6.26
N LEU A 36 29.34 -12.66 7.16
CA LEU A 36 28.87 -11.30 6.83
C LEU A 36 29.75 -10.16 7.42
N HIS A 37 30.88 -10.48 8.07
CA HIS A 37 31.71 -9.49 8.75
C HIS A 37 32.57 -8.61 7.82
N GLY A 38 32.40 -8.70 6.49
CA GLY A 38 33.16 -7.91 5.53
C GLY A 38 32.40 -6.74 4.87
N LEU A 39 31.14 -6.47 5.20
CA LEU A 39 30.32 -5.55 4.41
C LEU A 39 29.93 -4.22 5.12
N GLN A 40 30.50 -3.89 6.28
CA GLN A 40 30.17 -2.62 6.93
C GLN A 40 31.13 -1.50 6.53
N ALA A 41 30.59 -0.52 5.79
CA ALA A 41 31.21 0.80 5.69
C ALA A 41 31.33 1.41 7.08
N ALA A 42 32.48 2.01 7.41
CA ALA A 42 32.67 2.72 8.66
C ALA A 42 31.76 3.98 8.66
N PRO A 43 30.67 4.06 9.48
CA PRO A 43 29.73 5.16 9.39
C PRO A 43 30.36 6.47 9.85
N VAL A 44 30.11 7.53 9.09
CA VAL A 44 30.12 8.89 9.63
C VAL A 44 29.01 8.98 10.67
N GLU A 45 29.25 9.59 11.84
CA GLU A 45 28.32 9.65 12.97
C GLU A 45 26.87 9.82 12.53
N GLY A 46 26.02 8.83 12.83
CA GLY A 46 24.60 8.81 12.50
C GLY A 46 23.86 9.98 13.14
N GLY A 47 22.88 10.54 12.48
CA GLY A 47 22.07 11.64 13.01
C GLY A 47 20.97 12.05 12.04
N ARG A 48 20.06 12.90 12.50
CA ARG A 48 18.97 13.41 11.67
C ARG A 48 19.50 14.35 10.59
N ALA A 49 19.45 13.95 9.34
CA ALA A 49 19.80 14.79 8.21
C ALA A 49 18.70 14.77 7.15
N VAL A 50 18.63 15.83 6.35
CA VAL A 50 17.78 15.90 5.16
C VAL A 50 18.63 16.32 3.98
N PHE A 51 18.43 15.62 2.88
CA PHE A 51 19.06 15.91 1.61
C PHE A 51 18.03 16.55 0.68
N ALA A 52 18.41 17.63 0.01
CA ALA A 52 17.63 18.24 -1.05
C ALA A 52 18.38 18.07 -2.38
N VAL A 53 17.66 17.68 -3.43
CA VAL A 53 18.25 17.51 -4.77
C VAL A 53 17.37 18.26 -5.76
N HIS A 54 17.98 19.18 -6.52
CA HIS A 54 17.28 19.88 -7.59
C HIS A 54 17.02 18.94 -8.77
N LEU A 55 15.75 18.84 -9.17
CA LEU A 55 15.32 18.05 -10.33
C LEU A 55 14.65 18.95 -11.35
N PRO A 56 15.20 19.10 -12.55
CA PRO A 56 14.54 19.82 -13.63
C PRO A 56 13.34 19.01 -14.16
N SER A 57 12.40 19.67 -14.83
CA SER A 57 11.24 19.03 -15.44
C SER A 57 11.61 18.08 -16.59
N VAL A 58 12.66 18.41 -17.34
CA VAL A 58 13.22 17.52 -18.39
C VAL A 58 14.23 16.54 -17.80
N PRO A 59 14.31 15.31 -18.33
CA PRO A 59 15.32 14.33 -17.93
C PRO A 59 16.73 14.89 -18.05
N ALA A 60 17.49 14.80 -16.96
CA ALA A 60 18.84 15.29 -16.86
C ALA A 60 19.67 14.39 -15.92
N TRP A 61 20.96 14.66 -15.81
CA TRP A 61 21.88 13.94 -14.93
C TRP A 61 21.46 14.02 -13.44
N GLN A 62 20.70 15.03 -13.04
CA GLN A 62 20.21 15.19 -11.67
C GLN A 62 19.32 14.05 -11.19
N ASP A 63 18.61 13.36 -12.11
CA ASP A 63 17.86 12.15 -11.77
C ASP A 63 18.81 11.07 -11.21
N PHE A 64 19.97 10.88 -11.83
CA PHE A 64 21.02 9.95 -11.37
C PHE A 64 21.70 10.44 -10.10
N ALA A 65 21.91 11.75 -9.97
CA ALA A 65 22.43 12.35 -8.74
C ALA A 65 21.46 12.11 -7.55
N PHE A 66 20.15 12.22 -7.77
CA PHE A 66 19.15 11.84 -6.78
C PHE A 66 19.31 10.38 -6.37
N LEU A 67 19.46 9.47 -7.35
CA LEU A 67 19.63 8.04 -7.09
C LEU A 67 20.90 7.73 -6.29
N ALA A 68 22.00 8.44 -6.53
CA ALA A 68 23.22 8.32 -5.73
C ALA A 68 23.07 8.91 -4.31
N THR A 69 22.14 9.87 -4.13
CA THR A 69 21.89 10.47 -2.82
C THR A 69 21.15 9.50 -1.88
N VAL A 70 20.34 8.57 -2.39
CA VAL A 70 19.58 7.63 -1.56
C VAL A 70 20.48 6.76 -0.68
N PRO A 71 21.51 6.04 -1.19
CA PRO A 71 22.41 5.28 -0.34
C PRO A 71 23.23 6.18 0.61
N ALA A 72 23.62 7.38 0.19
CA ALA A 72 24.31 8.35 1.05
C ALA A 72 23.44 8.78 2.23
N ALA A 73 22.19 9.11 1.97
CA ALA A 73 21.20 9.44 3.01
C ALA A 73 20.93 8.25 3.93
N THR A 74 20.86 7.02 3.38
CA THR A 74 20.66 5.80 4.16
C THR A 74 21.80 5.56 5.16
N VAL A 75 23.04 5.75 4.72
CA VAL A 75 24.21 5.63 5.61
C VAL A 75 24.24 6.75 6.63
N ARG A 76 24.02 8.01 6.20
CA ARG A 76 24.09 9.19 7.07
C ARG A 76 22.98 9.23 8.12
N CYS A 77 21.79 8.69 7.81
CA CYS A 77 20.61 8.68 8.67
C CYS A 77 20.34 7.32 9.33
N ASP A 78 21.33 6.42 9.31
CA ASP A 78 21.26 5.09 9.93
C ASP A 78 20.03 4.25 9.52
N GLY A 79 19.75 4.22 8.22
CA GLY A 79 18.65 3.44 7.65
C GLY A 79 17.31 4.18 7.53
N GLU A 80 17.24 5.44 7.97
CA GLU A 80 16.05 6.30 7.84
C GLU A 80 16.30 7.46 6.85
N PRO A 81 16.47 7.18 5.54
CA PRO A 81 16.84 8.22 4.58
C PRO A 81 15.74 9.26 4.43
N ALA A 82 16.11 10.52 4.48
CA ALA A 82 15.23 11.65 4.17
C ALA A 82 15.82 12.44 3.01
N VAL A 83 15.23 12.28 1.83
CA VAL A 83 15.65 12.93 0.60
C VAL A 83 14.44 13.59 -0.06
N ILE A 84 14.54 14.89 -0.33
CA ILE A 84 13.48 15.68 -0.94
C ILE A 84 13.96 16.15 -2.31
N ALA A 85 13.19 15.84 -3.33
CA ALA A 85 13.35 16.40 -4.66
C ALA A 85 12.82 17.84 -4.66
N LEU A 86 13.60 18.77 -5.15
CA LEU A 86 13.17 20.14 -5.40
C LEU A 86 12.86 20.29 -6.91
N ASP A 87 11.80 21.00 -7.22
CA ASP A 87 11.45 21.33 -8.61
C ASP A 87 12.41 22.39 -9.20
N GLU A 88 12.15 22.78 -10.45
CA GLU A 88 12.95 23.80 -11.14
C GLU A 88 13.06 25.14 -10.40
N SER A 89 12.04 25.49 -9.60
CA SER A 89 12.09 26.72 -8.80
C SER A 89 13.12 26.64 -7.69
N GLY A 90 13.48 25.44 -7.26
CA GLY A 90 14.35 25.18 -6.10
C GLY A 90 13.79 25.74 -4.79
N ALA A 91 12.49 26.02 -4.73
CA ALA A 91 11.86 26.60 -3.55
C ALA A 91 11.54 25.53 -2.49
N ILE A 92 11.76 25.88 -1.23
CA ILE A 92 11.20 25.12 -0.11
C ILE A 92 9.71 25.50 -0.02
N THR A 93 8.84 24.53 -0.34
CA THR A 93 7.41 24.75 -0.22
C THR A 93 6.97 24.81 1.24
N ARG A 94 5.73 25.25 1.47
CA ARG A 94 5.14 25.31 2.81
C ARG A 94 5.09 23.93 3.50
N GLU A 95 4.80 22.88 2.74
CA GLU A 95 4.74 21.49 3.20
C GLU A 95 6.12 20.95 3.58
N MET A 96 7.14 21.30 2.79
CA MET A 96 8.55 20.97 3.10
C MET A 96 9.01 21.71 4.33
N ASP A 97 8.66 23.00 4.47
CA ASP A 97 8.98 23.80 5.64
C ASP A 97 8.33 23.26 6.90
N ASP A 98 7.06 22.83 6.83
CA ASP A 98 6.38 22.17 7.95
C ASP A 98 7.08 20.86 8.35
N TYR A 99 7.43 20.03 7.38
CA TYR A 99 8.20 18.81 7.62
C TYR A 99 9.54 19.11 8.31
N LEU A 100 10.32 20.07 7.79
CA LEU A 100 11.62 20.44 8.37
C LEU A 100 11.49 21.01 9.77
N ARG A 101 10.42 21.76 10.05
CA ARG A 101 10.15 22.28 11.41
C ARG A 101 9.83 21.15 12.41
N ARG A 102 9.08 20.14 11.99
CA ARG A 102 8.70 18.99 12.81
C ARG A 102 9.84 18.02 13.00
N TYR A 103 10.57 17.69 11.93
CA TYR A 103 11.67 16.73 11.97
C TYR A 103 12.90 17.27 12.71
N LYS A 104 13.13 18.59 12.66
CA LYS A 104 14.27 19.27 13.29
C LYS A 104 15.61 18.60 12.93
N PRO A 105 16.00 18.56 11.65
CA PRO A 105 17.23 17.93 11.22
C PRO A 105 18.44 18.63 11.84
N GLN A 106 19.50 17.87 12.15
CA GLN A 106 20.77 18.37 12.66
C GLN A 106 21.68 18.85 11.53
N ALA A 107 21.48 18.32 10.32
CA ALA A 107 22.20 18.73 9.11
C ALA A 107 21.27 18.78 7.91
N LEU A 108 21.52 19.73 7.02
CA LEU A 108 20.83 19.92 5.77
C LEU A 108 21.85 19.93 4.64
N TYR A 109 21.74 19.02 3.69
CA TYR A 109 22.61 18.91 2.53
C TYR A 109 21.82 19.26 1.27
N CYS A 110 22.42 19.99 0.36
CA CYS A 110 21.83 20.28 -0.93
C CYS A 110 22.78 19.89 -2.06
N LEU A 111 22.30 19.06 -2.99
CA LEU A 111 22.97 18.73 -4.21
C LEU A 111 22.44 19.61 -5.35
N GLY A 112 23.30 20.49 -5.86
CA GLY A 112 22.95 21.55 -6.78
C GLY A 112 22.80 22.92 -6.06
N PRO A 113 22.14 23.89 -6.71
CA PRO A 113 21.95 25.23 -6.13
C PRO A 113 21.27 25.20 -4.77
N LEU A 114 21.66 26.09 -3.86
CA LEU A 114 21.04 26.20 -2.54
C LEU A 114 19.54 26.48 -2.67
N PRO A 115 18.68 25.83 -1.84
CA PRO A 115 17.24 26.02 -1.89
C PRO A 115 16.82 27.46 -1.62
N ARG A 116 15.86 27.96 -2.37
CA ARG A 116 15.21 29.24 -2.08
C ARG A 116 14.32 29.07 -0.86
N GLN A 117 14.62 29.79 0.18
CA GLN A 117 13.86 29.76 1.44
C GLN A 117 12.93 30.97 1.54
N ALA A 118 11.83 30.80 2.29
CA ALA A 118 11.00 31.94 2.66
C ALA A 118 11.82 32.97 3.46
N ALA A 119 11.51 34.26 3.30
CA ALA A 119 12.29 35.36 3.85
C ALA A 119 12.52 35.28 5.38
N ASN A 120 11.63 34.60 6.09
CA ASN A 120 11.66 34.49 7.56
C ASN A 120 12.34 33.19 8.05
N THR A 121 12.84 32.33 7.13
CA THR A 121 13.42 31.03 7.49
C THR A 121 14.89 31.01 7.08
N ARG A 122 15.80 31.04 8.04
CA ARG A 122 17.24 30.91 7.77
C ARG A 122 17.74 29.58 8.28
N ARG A 123 17.69 28.54 7.40
CA ARG A 123 18.35 27.27 7.66
C ARG A 123 19.69 27.24 6.93
N GLN A 124 20.70 26.73 7.61
CA GLN A 124 22.02 26.56 7.01
C GLN A 124 22.07 25.24 6.25
N TRP A 125 22.29 25.32 4.94
CA TRP A 125 22.47 24.19 4.05
C TRP A 125 23.95 24.01 3.71
N HIS A 126 24.40 22.76 3.71
CA HIS A 126 25.71 22.39 3.19
C HIS A 126 25.57 22.08 1.71
N ALA A 127 26.19 22.89 0.86
CA ALA A 127 26.21 22.64 -0.58
C ALA A 127 27.15 21.47 -0.89
N LEU A 128 26.66 20.58 -1.77
CA LEU A 128 27.41 19.49 -2.39
C LEU A 128 27.48 19.80 -3.88
N ASP A 129 28.56 20.45 -4.28
CA ASP A 129 28.70 20.94 -5.66
C ASP A 129 29.03 19.81 -6.61
N ALA A 130 28.22 19.70 -7.68
CA ALA A 130 28.39 18.74 -8.76
C ALA A 130 27.75 19.29 -10.05
N ASP A 131 28.34 18.94 -11.18
CA ASP A 131 27.91 19.33 -12.52
C ASP A 131 27.52 18.12 -13.40
N SER A 132 27.66 16.93 -12.88
CA SER A 132 27.34 15.67 -13.56
C SER A 132 26.94 14.59 -12.56
N ALA A 133 26.34 13.51 -13.06
CA ALA A 133 25.96 12.35 -12.23
C ALA A 133 27.20 11.70 -11.58
N ASP A 134 28.28 11.61 -12.33
CA ASP A 134 29.55 11.06 -11.87
C ASP A 134 30.18 11.92 -10.78
N ALA A 135 30.25 13.23 -10.98
CA ALA A 135 30.74 14.18 -9.97
C ALA A 135 29.90 14.14 -8.69
N ALA A 136 28.57 14.09 -8.82
CA ALA A 136 27.65 13.96 -7.70
C ALA A 136 27.90 12.69 -6.89
N ALA A 137 28.00 11.54 -7.57
CA ALA A 137 28.30 10.26 -6.94
C ALA A 137 29.65 10.30 -6.21
N GLY A 138 30.67 10.90 -6.83
CA GLY A 138 32.00 11.06 -6.24
C GLY A 138 32.03 11.96 -5.01
N VAL A 139 31.33 13.10 -5.03
CA VAL A 139 31.19 14.00 -3.88
C VAL A 139 30.47 13.32 -2.73
N LEU A 140 29.32 12.68 -3.00
CA LEU A 140 28.56 11.94 -1.99
C LEU A 140 29.41 10.82 -1.37
N ALA A 141 30.10 10.03 -2.19
CA ALA A 141 30.95 8.94 -1.72
C ALA A 141 32.09 9.43 -0.80
N ARG A 142 32.82 10.47 -1.17
CA ARG A 142 33.87 11.05 -0.32
C ARG A 142 33.34 11.68 0.95
N THR A 143 32.13 12.23 0.92
CA THR A 143 31.55 12.93 2.08
C THR A 143 31.01 11.96 3.13
N PHE A 144 30.41 10.84 2.71
CA PHE A 144 29.64 9.99 3.62
C PHE A 144 30.25 8.60 3.87
N TRP A 145 31.33 8.22 3.17
CA TRP A 145 32.08 6.99 3.44
C TRP A 145 33.57 7.30 3.73
N LYS A 146 34.06 6.73 4.82
CA LYS A 146 35.51 6.72 5.10
C LYS A 146 36.21 5.59 4.35
N SER A 147 35.50 4.47 4.19
CA SER A 147 35.92 3.29 3.42
C SER A 147 34.68 2.53 2.98
N ALA A 148 34.80 1.73 1.93
CA ALA A 148 33.74 0.88 1.46
C ALA A 148 34.32 -0.37 0.79
N ASP A 149 34.05 -1.56 1.31
CA ASP A 149 34.52 -2.81 0.70
C ASP A 149 33.87 -3.04 -0.68
N THR A 150 32.62 -2.68 -0.81
CA THR A 150 31.81 -2.87 -2.03
C THR A 150 31.32 -1.53 -2.55
N ALA A 151 31.31 -1.37 -3.86
CA ALA A 151 30.62 -0.29 -4.56
C ALA A 151 29.61 -0.85 -5.56
N VAL A 152 28.50 -0.17 -5.76
CA VAL A 152 27.54 -0.46 -6.83
C VAL A 152 27.80 0.50 -8.00
N VAL A 153 27.84 -0.04 -9.20
CA VAL A 153 28.08 0.73 -10.44
C VAL A 153 26.93 0.46 -11.41
N CYS A 154 26.35 1.49 -11.97
CA CYS A 154 25.28 1.39 -12.97
C CYS A 154 25.62 2.25 -14.17
N ARG A 155 25.16 1.84 -15.36
CA ARG A 155 25.34 2.65 -16.57
C ARG A 155 24.44 3.89 -16.51
N GLU A 156 25.02 5.06 -16.70
CA GLU A 156 24.25 6.28 -16.94
C GLU A 156 23.42 6.13 -18.23
N GLY A 157 22.15 6.48 -18.18
CA GLY A 157 21.21 6.27 -19.28
C GLY A 157 20.34 5.01 -19.14
N GLU A 158 20.70 4.05 -18.29
CA GLU A 158 19.83 2.92 -17.93
C GLU A 158 18.98 3.24 -16.71
N TYR A 159 18.06 4.19 -16.85
CA TYR A 159 17.28 4.74 -15.73
C TYR A 159 16.58 3.66 -14.88
N GLY A 160 15.91 2.68 -15.52
CA GLY A 160 15.25 1.59 -14.82
C GLY A 160 16.20 0.77 -13.94
N MET A 161 17.41 0.48 -14.47
CA MET A 161 18.44 -0.24 -13.71
C MET A 161 19.10 0.64 -12.65
N ALA A 162 19.18 1.94 -12.87
CA ALA A 162 19.69 2.87 -11.85
C ALA A 162 18.78 2.97 -10.63
N LEU A 163 17.45 2.86 -10.80
CA LEU A 163 16.48 2.74 -9.69
C LEU A 163 16.76 1.48 -8.85
N VAL A 164 17.00 0.34 -9.50
CA VAL A 164 17.34 -0.93 -8.84
C VAL A 164 18.69 -0.82 -8.14
N ALA A 165 19.71 -0.27 -8.84
CA ALA A 165 21.04 -0.08 -8.31
C ALA A 165 21.08 0.81 -7.07
N SER A 166 20.28 1.88 -7.05
CA SER A 166 20.15 2.79 -5.92
C SER A 166 19.59 2.08 -4.68
N ALA A 167 18.53 1.28 -4.83
CA ALA A 167 17.96 0.48 -3.74
C ALA A 167 18.96 -0.58 -3.25
N LEU A 168 19.65 -1.28 -4.17
CA LEU A 168 20.66 -2.26 -3.82
C LEU A 168 21.86 -1.62 -3.09
N ALA A 169 22.36 -0.50 -3.56
CA ALA A 169 23.46 0.24 -2.93
C ALA A 169 23.08 0.68 -1.51
N ALA A 170 21.87 1.20 -1.33
CA ALA A 170 21.34 1.56 -0.01
C ALA A 170 21.25 0.32 0.91
N ARG A 171 20.77 -0.81 0.39
CA ARG A 171 20.67 -2.08 1.11
C ARG A 171 22.00 -2.62 1.57
N LEU A 172 23.03 -2.46 0.73
CA LEU A 172 24.42 -2.85 1.01
C LEU A 172 25.19 -1.78 1.80
N ARG A 173 24.61 -0.63 2.07
CA ARG A 173 25.25 0.56 2.65
C ARG A 173 26.51 0.98 1.86
N SER A 174 26.48 0.77 0.55
CA SER A 174 27.59 0.99 -0.39
C SER A 174 27.37 2.26 -1.20
N PRO A 175 28.40 2.94 -1.65
CA PRO A 175 28.24 4.06 -2.58
C PRO A 175 27.77 3.57 -3.95
N LEU A 176 26.95 4.40 -4.62
CA LEU A 176 26.51 4.20 -5.99
C LEU A 176 27.28 5.11 -6.92
N PHE A 177 27.84 4.55 -8.00
CA PHE A 177 28.52 5.27 -9.06
C PHE A 177 27.87 5.03 -10.41
N PHE A 178 28.17 5.91 -11.36
CA PHE A 178 27.71 5.78 -12.74
C PHE A 178 28.90 5.58 -13.70
N SER A 179 28.66 4.81 -14.75
CA SER A 179 29.62 4.57 -15.83
C SER A 179 29.02 5.01 -17.16
N THR A 180 29.86 5.30 -18.11
CA THR A 180 29.49 5.27 -19.54
C THR A 180 29.28 3.83 -20.00
N ALA A 181 28.93 3.63 -21.27
CA ALA A 181 28.93 2.30 -21.87
C ALA A 181 30.29 1.62 -21.88
N GLU A 182 31.38 2.41 -21.91
CA GLU A 182 32.74 1.93 -22.12
C GLU A 182 33.51 1.76 -20.81
N ARG A 183 33.40 2.71 -19.88
CA ARG A 183 34.22 2.75 -18.66
C ARG A 183 33.66 3.62 -17.57
N VAL A 184 34.13 3.46 -16.36
CA VAL A 184 34.04 4.47 -15.30
C VAL A 184 35.00 5.63 -15.56
N SER A 185 34.68 6.81 -15.06
CA SER A 185 35.58 7.97 -15.18
C SER A 185 36.85 7.79 -14.34
N ALA A 186 37.90 8.57 -14.70
CA ALA A 186 39.11 8.64 -13.88
C ALA A 186 38.81 9.16 -12.46
N GLY A 187 37.81 10.06 -12.33
CA GLY A 187 37.35 10.57 -11.05
C GLY A 187 36.74 9.46 -10.20
N THR A 188 35.79 8.68 -10.74
CA THR A 188 35.23 7.51 -10.07
C THR A 188 36.29 6.48 -9.71
N ALA A 189 37.22 6.13 -10.61
CA ALA A 189 38.30 5.19 -10.31
C ALA A 189 39.18 5.67 -9.12
N GLY A 190 39.49 6.97 -9.07
CA GLY A 190 40.22 7.60 -7.96
C GLY A 190 39.42 7.50 -6.63
N VAL A 191 38.12 7.69 -6.64
CA VAL A 191 37.27 7.57 -5.43
C VAL A 191 37.19 6.12 -4.97
N LEU A 192 37.02 5.15 -5.88
CA LEU A 192 37.00 3.72 -5.56
C LEU A 192 38.29 3.30 -4.85
N LYS A 193 39.42 3.74 -5.37
CA LYS A 193 40.76 3.50 -4.76
C LYS A 193 40.87 4.20 -3.40
N GLY A 194 40.43 5.46 -3.28
CA GLY A 194 40.49 6.22 -2.03
C GLY A 194 39.63 5.64 -0.92
N LEU A 195 38.49 4.99 -1.25
CA LEU A 195 37.64 4.28 -0.33
C LEU A 195 38.07 2.84 -0.05
N ALA A 196 39.16 2.37 -0.62
CA ALA A 196 39.65 1.00 -0.52
C ALA A 196 38.63 -0.04 -0.97
N VAL A 197 37.92 0.22 -2.07
CA VAL A 197 36.91 -0.71 -2.62
C VAL A 197 37.63 -1.94 -3.18
N HIS A 198 37.18 -3.13 -2.82
CA HIS A 198 37.70 -4.42 -3.32
C HIS A 198 36.73 -5.09 -4.29
N LYS A 199 35.42 -4.79 -4.18
CA LYS A 199 34.37 -5.42 -4.99
C LYS A 199 33.49 -4.37 -5.67
N ALA A 200 33.20 -4.56 -6.94
CA ALA A 200 32.24 -3.77 -7.70
C ALA A 200 31.06 -4.64 -8.15
N ILE A 201 29.83 -4.22 -7.88
CA ILE A 201 28.63 -4.84 -8.38
C ILE A 201 28.08 -3.98 -9.51
N VAL A 202 28.19 -4.47 -10.74
CA VAL A 202 27.74 -3.79 -11.94
C VAL A 202 26.29 -4.19 -12.20
N VAL A 203 25.39 -3.23 -12.15
CA VAL A 203 23.94 -3.41 -12.32
C VAL A 203 23.53 -2.85 -13.69
N GLY A 204 22.87 -3.67 -14.50
CA GLY A 204 22.53 -3.35 -15.88
C GLY A 204 23.57 -3.84 -16.90
N SER A 205 23.40 -3.45 -18.16
CA SER A 205 24.23 -3.93 -19.28
C SER A 205 25.42 -2.99 -19.53
N ALA A 206 26.54 -3.23 -18.83
CA ALA A 206 27.76 -2.45 -18.99
C ALA A 206 29.01 -3.34 -19.05
N PRO A 207 29.15 -4.28 -20.05
CA PRO A 207 30.19 -5.28 -20.05
C PRO A 207 31.59 -4.68 -20.20
N LYS A 208 31.76 -3.61 -20.99
CA LYS A 208 33.06 -2.93 -21.15
C LYS A 208 33.47 -2.20 -19.87
N ALA A 209 32.54 -1.53 -19.20
CA ALA A 209 32.83 -0.91 -17.91
C ALA A 209 33.17 -1.97 -16.84
N ALA A 210 32.51 -3.13 -16.86
CA ALA A 210 32.83 -4.25 -15.98
C ALA A 210 34.25 -4.80 -16.25
N ALA A 211 34.65 -4.95 -17.53
CA ALA A 211 35.98 -5.37 -17.90
C ALA A 211 37.05 -4.36 -17.41
N ALA A 212 36.82 -3.07 -17.65
CA ALA A 212 37.72 -2.02 -17.19
C ALA A 212 37.89 -2.00 -15.64
N LEU A 213 36.82 -2.28 -14.90
CA LEU A 213 36.92 -2.41 -13.43
C LEU A 213 37.74 -3.65 -13.01
N LYS A 214 37.63 -4.77 -13.72
CA LYS A 214 38.45 -5.97 -13.49
C LYS A 214 39.96 -5.67 -13.71
N GLU A 215 40.27 -4.88 -14.73
CA GLU A 215 41.64 -4.46 -15.00
C GLU A 215 42.26 -3.60 -13.87
N THR A 216 41.41 -2.93 -13.06
CA THR A 216 41.88 -2.21 -11.85
C THR A 216 42.10 -3.11 -10.63
N GLY A 217 41.94 -4.43 -10.77
CA GLY A 217 42.11 -5.39 -9.70
C GLY A 217 40.91 -5.62 -8.81
N LEU A 218 39.73 -5.08 -9.17
CA LEU A 218 38.49 -5.28 -8.43
C LEU A 218 37.84 -6.63 -8.73
N VAL A 219 37.25 -7.27 -7.73
CA VAL A 219 36.31 -8.37 -7.94
C VAL A 219 35.01 -7.79 -8.49
N VAL A 220 34.61 -8.22 -9.70
CA VAL A 220 33.41 -7.68 -10.35
C VAL A 220 32.31 -8.72 -10.44
N VAL A 221 31.11 -8.36 -9.95
CA VAL A 221 29.87 -9.12 -10.11
C VAL A 221 28.98 -8.36 -11.10
N GLU A 222 28.50 -9.06 -12.12
CA GLU A 222 27.65 -8.49 -13.17
C GLU A 222 26.21 -8.97 -13.02
N LEU A 223 25.27 -8.06 -12.83
CA LEU A 223 23.85 -8.33 -12.64
C LEU A 223 23.07 -7.61 -13.75
N LYS A 224 22.70 -8.33 -14.80
CA LYS A 224 22.20 -7.77 -16.06
C LYS A 224 20.84 -7.09 -15.96
N ASP A 225 19.98 -7.57 -15.09
CA ASP A 225 18.60 -7.12 -14.91
C ASP A 225 18.13 -7.27 -13.45
N ALA A 226 16.94 -6.82 -13.17
CA ALA A 226 16.36 -6.86 -11.82
C ALA A 226 16.18 -8.30 -11.29
N SER A 227 15.88 -9.26 -12.18
CA SER A 227 15.75 -10.68 -11.79
C SER A 227 17.10 -11.26 -11.37
N ALA A 228 18.19 -10.89 -12.08
CA ALA A 228 19.55 -11.26 -11.70
C ALA A 228 19.96 -10.65 -10.36
N VAL A 229 19.54 -9.41 -10.08
CA VAL A 229 19.76 -8.76 -8.76
C VAL A 229 19.07 -9.56 -7.66
N LEU A 230 17.79 -9.92 -7.84
CA LEU A 230 17.03 -10.70 -6.87
C LEU A 230 17.59 -12.10 -6.64
N ALA A 231 17.97 -12.80 -7.72
CA ALA A 231 18.61 -14.11 -7.63
C ALA A 231 19.94 -14.04 -6.86
N TRP A 232 20.76 -13.04 -7.17
CA TRP A 232 22.00 -12.79 -6.45
C TRP A 232 21.76 -12.45 -4.98
N MET A 233 20.77 -11.59 -4.66
CA MET A 233 20.41 -11.29 -3.27
C MET A 233 20.01 -12.56 -2.51
N ARG A 234 19.23 -13.44 -3.14
CA ARG A 234 18.84 -14.74 -2.57
C ARG A 234 20.07 -15.62 -2.29
N GLU A 235 21.00 -15.72 -3.24
CA GLU A 235 22.26 -16.48 -3.07
C GLU A 235 23.13 -15.92 -1.94
N GLN A 236 23.16 -14.59 -1.80
CA GLN A 236 23.86 -13.92 -0.71
C GLN A 236 23.08 -13.92 0.61
N LYS A 237 21.91 -14.56 0.65
CA LYS A 237 20.98 -14.59 1.80
C LYS A 237 20.54 -13.19 2.26
N ILE A 238 20.47 -12.24 1.35
CA ILE A 238 19.95 -10.89 1.59
C ILE A 238 18.44 -10.93 1.38
N ALA A 239 17.69 -10.87 2.46
CA ALA A 239 16.23 -10.88 2.37
C ALA A 239 15.71 -9.55 1.78
N ALA A 240 14.67 -9.63 0.92
CA ALA A 240 13.88 -8.51 0.48
C ALA A 240 12.40 -8.87 0.68
N SER A 241 11.80 -8.31 1.73
CA SER A 241 10.38 -8.51 2.04
C SER A 241 9.50 -7.40 1.47
N TYR A 242 10.10 -6.38 0.87
CA TYR A 242 9.41 -5.22 0.32
C TYR A 242 9.80 -5.00 -1.14
N PHE A 243 8.78 -4.94 -2.03
CA PHE A 243 8.97 -4.60 -3.43
C PHE A 243 8.32 -3.25 -3.73
N ALA A 244 9.12 -2.30 -4.22
CA ALA A 244 8.63 -1.03 -4.77
C ALA A 244 8.53 -1.18 -6.30
N VAL A 245 7.30 -1.30 -6.80
CA VAL A 245 7.05 -1.54 -8.24
C VAL A 245 6.89 -0.22 -8.96
N VAL A 246 7.62 -0.04 -10.04
CA VAL A 246 7.68 1.20 -10.82
C VAL A 246 7.61 0.95 -12.31
N ASN A 247 7.12 1.93 -13.05
CA ASN A 247 7.36 2.00 -14.48
C ASN A 247 8.44 3.04 -14.78
N PRO A 248 9.67 2.64 -15.15
CA PRO A 248 10.76 3.59 -15.41
C PRO A 248 10.51 4.50 -16.64
N LEU A 249 9.50 4.19 -17.46
CA LEU A 249 9.09 5.07 -18.57
C LEU A 249 8.28 6.28 -18.06
N ASP A 250 7.91 6.35 -16.79
CA ASP A 250 7.26 7.50 -16.15
C ASP A 250 8.15 8.76 -16.18
N ARG A 251 9.41 8.59 -16.46
CA ARG A 251 10.32 9.71 -16.65
C ARG A 251 9.84 10.66 -17.77
N GLU A 252 9.19 10.13 -18.80
CA GLU A 252 8.78 10.86 -19.99
C GLU A 252 7.32 10.62 -20.37
N ALA A 253 6.78 9.43 -20.16
CA ALA A 253 5.57 8.93 -20.80
C ALA A 253 4.28 9.14 -20.01
N THR A 254 4.35 9.50 -18.74
CA THR A 254 3.17 9.71 -17.87
C THR A 254 2.82 11.18 -17.70
N VAL A 255 1.59 11.44 -17.24
CA VAL A 255 1.14 12.81 -16.91
C VAL A 255 1.94 13.36 -15.73
N ILE A 256 2.05 12.58 -14.66
CA ILE A 256 2.90 12.91 -13.51
C ILE A 256 4.23 12.18 -13.66
N LYS A 257 5.26 12.95 -13.96
CA LYS A 257 6.58 12.41 -14.31
C LYS A 257 7.44 12.09 -13.09
N LYS A 258 8.33 11.08 -13.25
CA LYS A 258 9.43 10.76 -12.33
C LYS A 258 9.00 10.31 -10.93
N LEU A 259 7.76 9.89 -10.72
CA LEU A 259 7.34 9.36 -9.41
C LEU A 259 8.17 8.15 -9.00
N SER A 260 8.66 7.38 -9.97
CA SER A 260 9.57 6.24 -9.76
C SER A 260 10.82 6.57 -8.95
N LEU A 261 11.29 7.84 -8.91
CA LEU A 261 12.41 8.27 -8.07
C LEU A 261 12.13 8.12 -6.56
N ALA A 262 10.88 8.12 -6.14
CA ALA A 262 10.53 7.87 -4.73
C ALA A 262 10.72 6.40 -4.31
N ALA A 263 10.73 5.46 -5.28
CA ALA A 263 10.77 4.04 -4.99
C ALA A 263 12.09 3.55 -4.36
N PRO A 264 13.29 3.96 -4.82
CA PRO A 264 14.53 3.57 -4.17
C PRO A 264 14.63 4.08 -2.73
N LEU A 265 14.11 5.27 -2.45
CA LEU A 265 14.06 5.84 -1.11
C LEU A 265 13.18 5.01 -0.18
N LEU A 266 12.00 4.60 -0.67
CA LEU A 266 11.08 3.75 0.06
C LEU A 266 11.67 2.34 0.28
N ALA A 267 12.23 1.73 -0.78
CA ALA A 267 12.89 0.43 -0.71
C ALA A 267 14.07 0.44 0.27
N ALA A 268 14.89 1.50 0.27
CA ALA A 268 16.00 1.66 1.20
C ALA A 268 15.53 1.66 2.66
N ALA A 269 14.48 2.42 2.97
CA ALA A 269 13.91 2.53 4.32
C ALA A 269 13.24 1.22 4.79
N ARG A 270 12.70 0.42 3.87
CA ARG A 270 11.98 -0.83 4.15
C ARG A 270 12.80 -2.10 3.88
N GLN A 271 14.11 -1.94 3.70
CA GLN A 271 15.02 -3.05 3.41
C GLN A 271 14.57 -3.89 2.21
N GLY A 272 13.99 -3.23 1.23
CA GLY A 272 13.42 -3.81 0.02
C GLY A 272 14.27 -3.61 -1.22
N ILE A 273 13.62 -3.79 -2.36
CA ILE A 273 14.21 -3.59 -3.69
C ILE A 273 13.19 -2.91 -4.62
N VAL A 274 13.69 -2.25 -5.67
CA VAL A 274 12.84 -1.72 -6.75
C VAL A 274 12.64 -2.79 -7.81
N VAL A 275 11.40 -2.94 -8.28
CA VAL A 275 11.01 -3.85 -9.37
C VAL A 275 10.52 -3.00 -10.54
N PRO A 276 11.31 -2.86 -11.61
CA PRO A 276 10.93 -2.07 -12.78
C PRO A 276 10.05 -2.87 -13.75
N LEU A 277 8.93 -2.31 -14.14
CA LEU A 277 8.01 -2.82 -15.15
C LEU A 277 7.89 -1.79 -16.29
N PRO A 278 8.72 -1.87 -17.35
CA PRO A 278 8.83 -0.84 -18.38
C PRO A 278 7.69 -0.94 -19.43
N TYR A 279 6.47 -0.70 -19.01
CA TYR A 279 5.30 -0.75 -19.89
C TYR A 279 5.11 0.56 -20.67
N LYS A 280 4.88 0.44 -21.97
CA LYS A 280 4.24 1.50 -22.77
C LYS A 280 2.73 1.45 -22.48
N THR A 281 2.35 2.04 -21.38
CA THR A 281 1.00 1.91 -20.83
C THR A 281 -0.04 2.57 -21.74
N LEU A 282 -1.16 1.89 -21.93
CA LEU A 282 -2.40 2.42 -22.46
C LEU A 282 -3.46 2.32 -21.38
N TRP A 283 -3.87 3.44 -20.81
CA TRP A 283 -4.86 3.49 -19.76
C TRP A 283 -6.21 3.99 -20.27
N LYS A 284 -7.16 3.06 -20.41
CA LYS A 284 -8.57 3.35 -20.72
C LYS A 284 -8.78 4.30 -21.91
N THR A 285 -8.07 4.08 -23.02
CA THR A 285 -8.35 4.82 -24.25
C THR A 285 -9.76 4.53 -24.74
N PRO A 286 -10.64 5.53 -24.87
CA PRO A 286 -12.01 5.32 -25.30
C PRO A 286 -12.08 5.14 -26.82
N PHE A 287 -12.92 4.20 -27.25
CA PHE A 287 -13.34 4.04 -28.64
C PHE A 287 -14.87 4.12 -28.69
N ILE A 288 -15.40 5.09 -29.38
CA ILE A 288 -16.85 5.32 -29.46
C ILE A 288 -17.38 4.70 -30.73
N GLY A 289 -18.28 3.74 -30.59
CA GLY A 289 -18.97 3.13 -31.72
C GLY A 289 -20.11 4.03 -32.25
N ALA A 290 -20.16 4.22 -33.55
CA ALA A 290 -21.27 4.85 -34.21
C ALA A 290 -22.42 3.84 -34.42
N GLU A 291 -23.67 4.30 -34.42
CA GLU A 291 -24.82 3.47 -34.74
C GLU A 291 -24.75 2.92 -36.15
N CYS A 292 -24.98 1.60 -36.29
CA CYS A 292 -25.08 1.00 -37.59
C CYS A 292 -26.37 1.44 -38.30
N LYS A 293 -26.28 2.36 -39.23
CA LYS A 293 -27.40 2.87 -40.03
C LYS A 293 -27.79 1.96 -41.17
N ALA A 294 -26.93 1.01 -41.53
CA ALA A 294 -27.14 -0.02 -42.53
C ALA A 294 -27.33 -1.41 -41.90
N SER A 295 -27.46 -2.43 -42.72
CA SER A 295 -27.44 -3.82 -42.21
C SER A 295 -26.20 -4.05 -41.36
N PRO A 296 -26.31 -4.69 -40.20
CA PRO A 296 -25.15 -5.01 -39.36
C PRO A 296 -24.13 -5.82 -40.15
N PRO A 297 -22.83 -5.68 -39.85
CA PRO A 297 -21.78 -6.48 -40.47
C PRO A 297 -22.07 -7.99 -40.33
N LYS A 298 -21.51 -8.80 -41.20
CA LYS A 298 -21.64 -10.26 -41.14
C LYS A 298 -21.17 -10.78 -39.78
N GLY A 299 -21.87 -11.75 -39.23
CA GLY A 299 -21.53 -12.34 -37.94
C GLY A 299 -21.88 -11.48 -36.73
N THR A 300 -22.52 -10.33 -36.89
CA THR A 300 -22.99 -9.52 -35.74
C THR A 300 -24.01 -10.32 -34.93
N PRO A 301 -23.80 -10.50 -33.58
CA PRO A 301 -24.76 -11.18 -32.74
C PRO A 301 -26.13 -10.49 -32.70
N GLU A 302 -27.20 -11.26 -32.42
CA GLU A 302 -28.52 -10.66 -32.17
C GLU A 302 -28.45 -9.63 -31.05
N SER A 303 -29.02 -8.45 -31.31
CA SER A 303 -28.99 -7.31 -30.40
C SER A 303 -30.36 -6.66 -30.31
N ARG A 304 -30.85 -6.43 -29.10
CA ARG A 304 -32.12 -5.73 -28.87
C ARG A 304 -32.04 -4.24 -29.26
N ARG A 305 -30.88 -3.63 -29.00
CA ARG A 305 -30.59 -2.24 -29.42
C ARG A 305 -29.86 -2.26 -30.78
N PRO A 306 -29.98 -1.23 -31.59
CA PRO A 306 -29.18 -1.13 -32.81
C PRO A 306 -27.69 -1.33 -32.51
N PRO A 307 -27.01 -2.29 -33.16
CA PRO A 307 -25.59 -2.48 -32.99
C PRO A 307 -24.82 -1.20 -33.26
N ARG A 308 -23.69 -1.03 -32.58
CA ARG A 308 -22.78 0.09 -32.80
C ARG A 308 -21.48 -0.43 -33.36
N MET A 309 -20.97 0.23 -34.36
CA MET A 309 -19.74 -0.14 -35.03
C MET A 309 -18.69 0.94 -34.85
N GLY A 310 -17.45 0.55 -34.65
CA GLY A 310 -16.31 1.43 -34.58
C GLY A 310 -15.11 0.87 -35.34
N LEU A 311 -14.21 1.77 -35.74
CA LEU A 311 -12.90 1.46 -36.29
C LEU A 311 -11.84 2.18 -35.43
N THR A 312 -10.81 1.47 -35.05
CA THR A 312 -9.71 2.04 -34.30
C THR A 312 -8.37 1.50 -34.76
N THR A 313 -7.29 2.16 -34.37
CA THR A 313 -5.92 1.71 -34.61
C THR A 313 -5.20 1.51 -33.30
N VAL A 314 -4.69 0.30 -33.10
CA VAL A 314 -3.91 -0.08 -31.90
C VAL A 314 -2.53 -0.55 -32.37
N ASN A 315 -1.48 0.09 -31.86
CA ASN A 315 -0.09 -0.20 -32.29
C ASN A 315 0.13 -0.18 -33.81
N GLY A 316 -0.54 0.73 -34.49
CA GLY A 316 -0.45 0.87 -35.97
C GLY A 316 -1.31 -0.11 -36.77
N HIS A 317 -2.03 -1.04 -36.11
CA HIS A 317 -2.93 -2.00 -36.76
C HIS A 317 -4.39 -1.51 -36.63
N PRO A 318 -5.14 -1.44 -37.75
CA PRO A 318 -6.56 -1.10 -37.71
C PRO A 318 -7.38 -2.31 -37.26
N PHE A 319 -8.37 -2.06 -36.41
CA PHE A 319 -9.34 -3.06 -35.93
C PHE A 319 -10.75 -2.48 -36.04
N ALA A 320 -11.67 -3.29 -36.58
CA ALA A 320 -13.09 -3.01 -36.49
C ALA A 320 -13.69 -3.72 -35.26
N PHE A 321 -14.69 -3.09 -34.67
CA PHE A 321 -15.43 -3.70 -33.58
C PHE A 321 -16.93 -3.40 -33.72
N VAL A 322 -17.75 -4.34 -33.21
CA VAL A 322 -19.20 -4.17 -33.11
C VAL A 322 -19.64 -4.39 -31.67
N VAL A 323 -20.45 -3.45 -31.16
CA VAL A 323 -20.99 -3.49 -29.80
C VAL A 323 -22.47 -3.84 -29.89
N THR A 324 -22.88 -4.83 -29.10
CA THR A 324 -24.27 -5.34 -29.07
C THR A 324 -24.82 -5.36 -27.67
N SER A 325 -26.14 -5.23 -27.52
CA SER A 325 -26.86 -5.62 -26.32
C SER A 325 -27.28 -7.09 -26.43
N GLY A 326 -27.39 -7.78 -25.32
CA GLY A 326 -28.02 -9.12 -25.36
C GLY A 326 -29.46 -9.06 -25.90
N LYS A 327 -29.99 -10.20 -26.32
CA LYS A 327 -31.38 -10.33 -26.89
C LYS A 327 -32.44 -9.76 -25.95
N ASN A 328 -32.23 -9.87 -24.62
CA ASN A 328 -33.14 -9.39 -23.58
C ASN A 328 -32.61 -8.15 -22.83
N ASP A 329 -31.39 -7.69 -23.13
CA ASP A 329 -30.72 -6.63 -22.38
C ASP A 329 -31.08 -5.24 -22.91
N LYS A 330 -31.24 -4.33 -21.97
CA LYS A 330 -31.49 -2.91 -22.29
C LYS A 330 -30.18 -2.17 -22.59
N ASP A 331 -29.06 -2.67 -22.12
CA ASP A 331 -27.76 -2.01 -22.19
C ASP A 331 -26.81 -2.78 -23.13
N TYR A 332 -25.81 -2.10 -23.64
CA TYR A 332 -24.75 -2.74 -24.41
C TYR A 332 -23.88 -3.60 -23.49
N GLY A 333 -23.78 -4.90 -23.82
CA GLY A 333 -23.15 -5.89 -22.94
C GLY A 333 -22.03 -6.71 -23.55
N ALA A 334 -21.80 -6.58 -24.87
CA ALA A 334 -20.81 -7.38 -25.56
C ALA A 334 -20.13 -6.62 -26.69
N VAL A 335 -18.88 -6.96 -26.95
CA VAL A 335 -18.07 -6.47 -28.06
C VAL A 335 -17.53 -7.66 -28.84
N ASN A 336 -17.70 -7.65 -30.17
CA ASN A 336 -16.95 -8.50 -31.08
C ASN A 336 -15.91 -7.64 -31.80
N VAL A 337 -14.73 -8.21 -32.05
CA VAL A 337 -13.60 -7.53 -32.67
C VAL A 337 -13.18 -8.35 -33.89
N ASP A 338 -13.17 -7.74 -35.06
CA ASP A 338 -12.63 -8.35 -36.29
C ASP A 338 -11.10 -8.43 -36.15
N LEU A 339 -10.60 -9.58 -35.77
CA LEU A 339 -9.17 -9.78 -35.48
C LEU A 339 -8.35 -10.08 -36.73
N ASN A 340 -9.00 -10.63 -37.75
CA ASN A 340 -8.35 -11.05 -38.98
C ASN A 340 -8.59 -10.07 -40.17
N GLY A 341 -9.44 -9.06 -40.00
CA GLY A 341 -9.72 -7.99 -40.99
C GLY A 341 -10.62 -8.44 -42.14
N ASN A 342 -11.40 -9.52 -41.98
CA ASN A 342 -12.24 -10.06 -43.04
C ASN A 342 -13.68 -9.50 -43.04
N GLY A 343 -14.05 -8.72 -42.01
CA GLY A 343 -15.37 -8.12 -41.83
C GLY A 343 -16.45 -9.08 -41.36
N ASP A 344 -16.09 -10.27 -40.86
CA ASP A 344 -16.98 -11.28 -40.27
C ASP A 344 -16.71 -11.39 -38.77
N PHE A 345 -17.65 -10.98 -37.94
CA PHE A 345 -17.53 -10.97 -36.47
C PHE A 345 -17.94 -12.28 -35.81
N SER A 346 -18.16 -13.36 -36.61
CA SER A 346 -18.52 -14.67 -36.06
C SER A 346 -17.35 -15.65 -35.96
N ASP A 347 -16.15 -15.22 -36.35
CA ASP A 347 -14.99 -16.09 -36.34
C ASP A 347 -14.56 -16.46 -34.93
N ALA A 348 -13.95 -17.64 -34.82
CA ALA A 348 -13.54 -18.15 -33.51
C ALA A 348 -12.50 -17.21 -32.85
N GLY A 349 -12.75 -16.80 -31.62
CA GLY A 349 -11.87 -15.92 -30.86
C GLY A 349 -12.16 -14.42 -31.03
N GLU A 350 -13.12 -14.02 -31.86
CA GLU A 350 -13.49 -12.62 -32.09
C GLU A 350 -14.57 -12.07 -31.14
N GLY A 351 -14.95 -12.84 -30.18
CA GLY A 351 -15.92 -12.46 -29.13
C GLY A 351 -17.04 -13.48 -28.95
N PRO A 352 -18.14 -13.14 -28.24
CA PRO A 352 -18.35 -11.82 -27.62
C PRO A 352 -17.47 -11.59 -26.35
N PHE A 353 -16.77 -10.46 -26.33
CA PHE A 353 -16.02 -10.00 -25.16
C PHE A 353 -16.89 -9.10 -24.28
N ARG A 354 -16.66 -9.15 -22.97
CA ARG A 354 -17.32 -8.32 -21.95
C ARG A 354 -16.30 -7.51 -21.15
N THR A 355 -16.76 -6.58 -20.35
CA THR A 355 -15.90 -5.85 -19.42
C THR A 355 -15.08 -6.80 -18.54
N GLY A 356 -13.78 -6.58 -18.45
CA GLY A 356 -12.83 -7.42 -17.73
C GLY A 356 -12.24 -8.57 -18.56
N ASP A 357 -12.81 -8.88 -19.73
CA ASP A 357 -12.21 -9.86 -20.63
C ASP A 357 -10.91 -9.34 -21.24
N THR A 358 -10.11 -10.26 -21.73
CA THR A 358 -8.84 -9.95 -22.41
C THR A 358 -8.96 -10.23 -23.89
N VAL A 359 -8.59 -9.23 -24.69
CA VAL A 359 -8.49 -9.33 -26.15
C VAL A 359 -7.04 -9.19 -26.60
N THR A 360 -6.64 -9.98 -27.61
CA THR A 360 -5.29 -9.89 -28.18
C THR A 360 -5.35 -9.10 -29.49
N LEU A 361 -4.70 -7.95 -29.52
CA LEU A 361 -4.64 -7.06 -30.69
C LEU A 361 -3.17 -6.79 -31.04
N GLY A 362 -2.79 -7.03 -32.30
CA GLY A 362 -1.41 -6.81 -32.75
C GLY A 362 -0.36 -7.57 -31.92
N GLY A 363 -0.69 -8.76 -31.41
CA GLY A 363 0.19 -9.57 -30.59
C GLY A 363 0.27 -9.16 -29.09
N GLN A 364 -0.45 -8.11 -28.68
CA GLN A 364 -0.51 -7.69 -27.27
C GLN A 364 -1.90 -7.95 -26.67
N ARG A 365 -1.92 -8.28 -25.36
CA ARG A 365 -3.14 -8.55 -24.60
C ARG A 365 -3.61 -7.32 -23.86
N TYR A 366 -4.85 -6.94 -24.08
CA TYR A 366 -5.50 -5.79 -23.47
C TYR A 366 -6.68 -6.23 -22.60
N SER A 367 -6.88 -5.59 -21.46
CA SER A 367 -8.17 -5.66 -20.76
C SER A 367 -9.18 -4.77 -21.47
N LEU A 368 -10.37 -5.29 -21.70
CA LEU A 368 -11.47 -4.58 -22.34
C LEU A 368 -12.46 -4.07 -21.29
N THR A 369 -12.90 -2.83 -21.44
CA THR A 369 -13.99 -2.26 -20.65
C THR A 369 -15.05 -1.74 -21.58
N LEU A 370 -16.32 -2.10 -21.32
CA LEU A 370 -17.48 -1.62 -22.02
C LEU A 370 -18.30 -0.72 -21.10
N GLY A 371 -18.56 0.49 -21.50
CA GLY A 371 -19.33 1.46 -20.73
C GLY A 371 -20.37 2.17 -21.59
N GLU A 372 -21.42 2.65 -20.97
CA GLU A 372 -22.39 3.56 -21.59
C GLU A 372 -22.17 4.98 -21.06
N GLU A 373 -21.96 5.92 -21.95
CA GLU A 373 -21.74 7.31 -21.57
C GLU A 373 -23.05 7.95 -21.08
N ASN A 374 -23.26 8.00 -19.75
CA ASN A 374 -24.30 8.75 -19.05
C ASN A 374 -25.72 8.65 -19.67
N GLY A 375 -26.16 7.47 -20.08
CA GLY A 375 -27.49 7.28 -20.66
C GLY A 375 -27.67 7.91 -22.05
N SER A 376 -26.61 8.36 -22.69
CA SER A 376 -26.64 8.96 -24.04
C SER A 376 -26.92 7.96 -25.16
N GLY A 377 -26.98 6.67 -24.82
CA GLY A 377 -27.09 5.58 -25.79
C GLY A 377 -25.83 5.36 -26.63
N LYS A 378 -24.69 5.91 -26.23
CA LYS A 378 -23.40 5.69 -26.88
C LYS A 378 -22.67 4.56 -26.17
N ALA A 379 -22.19 3.58 -26.94
CA ALA A 379 -21.32 2.54 -26.42
C ALA A 379 -19.88 3.05 -26.42
N ASP A 380 -19.23 2.95 -25.26
CA ASP A 380 -17.83 3.35 -25.04
C ASP A 380 -17.00 2.09 -24.81
N VAL A 381 -16.10 1.78 -25.74
CA VAL A 381 -15.16 0.65 -25.63
C VAL A 381 -13.79 1.21 -25.26
N ARG A 382 -13.20 0.67 -24.22
CA ARG A 382 -11.90 1.09 -23.70
C ARG A 382 -10.96 -0.10 -23.61
N LEU A 383 -9.70 0.13 -23.95
CA LEU A 383 -8.62 -0.85 -23.82
C LEU A 383 -7.61 -0.38 -22.80
N THR A 384 -7.14 -1.30 -21.98
CA THR A 384 -6.10 -1.06 -20.98
C THR A 384 -4.93 -2.01 -21.21
N PHE A 385 -3.71 -1.48 -21.30
CA PHE A 385 -2.46 -2.25 -21.39
C PHE A 385 -1.44 -1.74 -20.35
N PRO A 386 -0.69 -2.62 -19.68
CA PRO A 386 -0.82 -4.07 -19.67
C PRO A 386 -2.15 -4.53 -19.04
N CYS A 387 -2.64 -5.70 -19.45
CA CYS A 387 -3.75 -6.32 -18.72
C CYS A 387 -3.27 -6.84 -17.35
N ALA A 388 -4.20 -7.00 -16.40
CA ALA A 388 -3.86 -7.43 -15.04
C ALA A 388 -3.07 -8.75 -15.01
N GLY A 389 -3.46 -9.72 -15.84
CA GLY A 389 -2.76 -11.00 -15.93
C GLY A 389 -1.30 -10.88 -16.37
N GLN A 390 -0.96 -9.89 -17.21
CA GLN A 390 0.43 -9.61 -17.58
C GLN A 390 1.22 -9.06 -16.39
N VAL A 391 0.67 -8.08 -15.67
CA VAL A 391 1.32 -7.51 -14.48
C VAL A 391 1.57 -8.59 -13.43
N VAL A 392 0.56 -9.43 -13.16
CA VAL A 392 0.68 -10.57 -12.22
C VAL A 392 1.76 -11.55 -12.68
N ALA A 393 1.81 -11.90 -13.98
CA ALA A 393 2.81 -12.81 -14.51
C ALA A 393 4.23 -12.26 -14.35
N ASP A 394 4.42 -10.98 -14.66
CA ASP A 394 5.72 -10.32 -14.54
C ASP A 394 6.16 -10.21 -13.06
N LEU A 395 5.23 -9.90 -12.15
CA LEU A 395 5.51 -9.92 -10.71
C LEU A 395 5.89 -11.33 -10.22
N LYS A 396 5.19 -12.38 -10.67
CA LYS A 396 5.51 -13.79 -10.33
C LYS A 396 6.91 -14.20 -10.81
N ALA A 397 7.37 -13.68 -11.95
CA ALA A 397 8.74 -13.92 -12.41
C ALA A 397 9.78 -13.35 -11.43
N PHE A 398 9.54 -12.16 -10.86
CA PHE A 398 10.38 -11.59 -9.81
C PHE A 398 10.30 -12.36 -8.50
N TYR A 399 9.11 -12.86 -8.12
CA TYR A 399 8.96 -13.72 -6.93
C TYR A 399 9.75 -15.01 -7.08
N ALA A 400 9.72 -15.63 -8.27
CA ALA A 400 10.51 -16.83 -8.58
C ALA A 400 12.02 -16.55 -8.49
N ALA A 401 12.49 -15.41 -9.01
CA ALA A 401 13.89 -15.00 -8.90
C ALA A 401 14.32 -14.85 -7.43
N MET A 402 13.48 -14.24 -6.59
CA MET A 402 13.74 -14.10 -5.15
C MET A 402 13.52 -15.41 -4.37
N GLY A 403 12.77 -16.38 -4.94
CA GLY A 403 12.42 -17.67 -4.32
C GLY A 403 11.17 -17.62 -3.44
N ARG A 404 10.53 -16.45 -3.30
CA ARG A 404 9.27 -16.25 -2.57
C ARG A 404 8.63 -14.92 -2.94
N PRO A 405 7.30 -14.75 -2.77
CA PRO A 405 6.69 -13.43 -2.84
C PRO A 405 7.16 -12.51 -1.69
N PRO A 406 7.12 -11.19 -1.87
CA PRO A 406 7.38 -10.25 -0.80
C PRO A 406 6.23 -10.23 0.21
N GLU A 407 6.48 -9.71 1.39
CA GLU A 407 5.42 -9.41 2.37
C GLU A 407 4.66 -8.13 2.00
N TYR A 408 5.36 -7.16 1.43
CA TYR A 408 4.83 -5.85 1.04
C TYR A 408 5.08 -5.55 -0.43
N LEU A 409 4.06 -5.02 -1.09
CA LEU A 409 4.13 -4.51 -2.45
C LEU A 409 3.63 -3.06 -2.49
N CYS A 410 4.45 -2.13 -2.90
CA CYS A 410 4.04 -0.75 -3.13
C CYS A 410 4.14 -0.40 -4.61
N ILE A 411 3.02 -0.09 -5.24
CA ILE A 411 2.98 0.42 -6.61
C ILE A 411 3.23 1.93 -6.55
N VAL A 412 4.28 2.40 -7.19
CA VAL A 412 4.62 3.83 -7.22
C VAL A 412 4.22 4.43 -8.57
N GLY A 413 3.16 5.22 -8.56
CA GLY A 413 2.63 5.89 -9.75
C GLY A 413 1.12 5.77 -9.92
N PHE A 414 0.60 6.60 -10.80
CA PHE A 414 -0.80 6.59 -11.24
C PHE A 414 -1.07 5.44 -12.22
N PRO A 415 -2.34 5.20 -12.61
CA PRO A 415 -2.67 4.12 -13.55
C PRO A 415 -2.07 4.26 -14.96
N ASP A 416 -1.65 5.45 -15.36
CA ASP A 416 -0.91 5.68 -16.62
C ASP A 416 0.55 5.19 -16.54
N ALA A 417 1.07 4.94 -15.35
CA ALA A 417 2.36 4.26 -15.16
C ALA A 417 2.15 2.73 -15.04
N ILE A 418 1.32 2.30 -14.08
CA ILE A 418 0.95 0.89 -13.86
C ILE A 418 -0.55 0.83 -13.68
N PRO A 419 -1.30 0.31 -14.67
CA PRO A 419 -2.76 0.28 -14.62
C PRO A 419 -3.28 -0.51 -13.43
N GLN A 420 -4.44 -0.10 -12.92
CA GLN A 420 -5.23 -0.94 -12.05
C GLN A 420 -5.82 -2.11 -12.85
N ALA A 421 -6.02 -3.23 -12.20
CA ALA A 421 -6.77 -4.32 -12.79
C ALA A 421 -8.23 -3.89 -13.01
N ILE A 422 -8.80 -4.31 -14.12
CA ILE A 422 -10.22 -4.12 -14.40
C ILE A 422 -10.94 -5.41 -14.05
N VAL A 423 -11.72 -5.37 -12.99
CA VAL A 423 -12.53 -6.51 -12.52
C VAL A 423 -13.99 -6.25 -12.89
N ARG A 424 -14.69 -7.29 -13.31
CA ARG A 424 -16.14 -7.21 -13.58
C ARG A 424 -16.91 -7.31 -12.27
N GLU A 425 -17.91 -6.46 -12.09
CA GLU A 425 -18.75 -6.47 -10.89
C GLU A 425 -19.51 -7.81 -10.73
N SER A 426 -20.05 -8.33 -11.82
CA SER A 426 -20.69 -9.65 -11.90
C SER A 426 -20.62 -10.22 -13.30
N ALA A 427 -21.01 -11.48 -13.48
CA ALA A 427 -21.07 -12.12 -14.81
C ALA A 427 -21.97 -11.36 -15.79
N ASP A 428 -23.02 -10.73 -15.27
CA ASP A 428 -24.07 -10.05 -16.07
C ASP A 428 -23.89 -8.52 -16.08
N SER A 429 -22.91 -7.97 -15.34
CA SER A 429 -22.66 -6.54 -15.25
C SER A 429 -21.60 -6.11 -16.27
N ASN A 430 -21.78 -4.92 -16.86
CA ASN A 430 -20.75 -4.25 -17.65
C ASN A 430 -19.95 -3.23 -16.85
N ARG A 431 -20.25 -3.10 -15.55
CA ARG A 431 -19.56 -2.16 -14.67
C ARG A 431 -18.16 -2.65 -14.37
N ASP A 432 -17.19 -1.79 -14.61
CA ASP A 432 -15.80 -2.04 -14.29
C ASP A 432 -15.45 -1.58 -12.88
N LEU A 433 -14.70 -2.43 -12.19
CA LEU A 433 -14.14 -2.17 -10.86
C LEU A 433 -12.62 -2.00 -11.01
N PRO A 434 -12.08 -0.78 -11.08
CA PRO A 434 -10.64 -0.58 -11.08
C PRO A 434 -10.09 -0.90 -9.67
N SER A 435 -9.14 -1.84 -9.61
CA SER A 435 -8.64 -2.37 -8.34
C SER A 435 -7.18 -2.76 -8.42
N ASP A 436 -6.47 -2.58 -7.32
CA ASP A 436 -5.12 -3.12 -7.17
C ASP A 436 -5.12 -4.50 -6.47
N PHE A 437 -6.26 -4.93 -5.92
CA PHE A 437 -6.38 -6.20 -5.19
C PHE A 437 -5.85 -7.43 -5.94
N PRO A 438 -6.09 -7.62 -7.26
CA PRO A 438 -5.55 -8.77 -7.98
C PRO A 438 -4.03 -8.89 -7.98
N PHE A 439 -3.29 -7.81 -7.73
CA PHE A 439 -1.83 -7.83 -7.65
C PHE A 439 -1.32 -8.33 -6.28
N ALA A 440 -2.19 -8.37 -5.28
CA ALA A 440 -1.90 -8.91 -3.96
C ALA A 440 -2.12 -10.42 -3.86
N ASN A 441 -2.81 -11.01 -4.86
CA ASN A 441 -3.11 -12.43 -4.93
C ASN A 441 -2.02 -13.17 -5.71
N THR A 442 -1.35 -14.12 -5.09
CA THR A 442 -0.18 -14.78 -5.69
C THR A 442 -0.45 -16.20 -6.20
N ASP A 443 -1.48 -16.88 -5.75
CA ASP A 443 -1.72 -18.29 -6.06
C ASP A 443 -3.02 -18.55 -6.86
N GLY A 444 -3.85 -17.52 -7.03
CA GLY A 444 -5.04 -17.58 -7.88
C GLY A 444 -6.31 -17.95 -7.13
N ASP A 445 -6.25 -18.04 -5.80
CA ASP A 445 -7.44 -18.09 -4.96
C ASP A 445 -8.06 -16.69 -4.77
N LEU A 446 -9.02 -16.51 -3.88
CA LEU A 446 -9.64 -15.20 -3.65
C LEU A 446 -8.94 -14.37 -2.55
N PHE A 447 -7.98 -14.97 -1.80
CA PHE A 447 -7.33 -14.28 -0.70
C PHE A 447 -6.07 -13.53 -1.15
N ALA A 448 -5.79 -12.41 -0.51
CA ALA A 448 -4.55 -11.68 -0.73
C ALA A 448 -3.46 -12.21 0.21
N GLU A 449 -2.28 -12.55 -0.34
CA GLU A 449 -1.08 -12.96 0.42
C GLU A 449 -0.19 -11.76 0.73
N ILE A 450 -0.21 -10.74 -0.14
CA ILE A 450 0.69 -9.60 -0.06
C ILE A 450 -0.05 -8.38 0.51
N ALA A 451 0.60 -7.69 1.44
CA ALA A 451 0.16 -6.39 1.91
C ALA A 451 0.47 -5.32 0.84
N LEU A 452 -0.55 -4.83 0.16
CA LEU A 452 -0.41 -3.96 -1.01
C LEU A 452 -0.85 -2.53 -0.70
N GLY A 453 -0.12 -1.56 -1.26
CA GLY A 453 -0.47 -0.15 -1.27
C GLY A 453 -0.02 0.54 -2.56
N ARG A 454 -0.60 1.70 -2.86
CA ARG A 454 -0.22 2.53 -4.02
C ARG A 454 0.22 3.91 -3.56
N LEU A 455 1.40 4.34 -3.99
CA LEU A 455 1.91 5.68 -3.75
C LEU A 455 1.62 6.57 -4.97
N ILE A 456 0.82 7.62 -4.76
CA ILE A 456 0.54 8.66 -5.73
C ILE A 456 0.92 10.01 -5.15
N ALA A 457 1.26 10.96 -5.99
CA ALA A 457 1.57 12.34 -5.60
C ALA A 457 1.37 13.30 -6.76
N GLU A 458 1.15 14.57 -6.47
CA GLU A 458 0.99 15.61 -7.49
C GLU A 458 2.25 15.84 -8.34
N ASN A 459 3.42 15.52 -7.80
CA ASN A 459 4.71 15.54 -8.48
C ASN A 459 5.77 14.77 -7.68
N VAL A 460 6.97 14.64 -8.22
CA VAL A 460 8.08 13.93 -7.59
C VAL A 460 8.53 14.58 -6.26
N SER A 461 8.45 15.90 -6.14
CA SER A 461 8.81 16.61 -4.91
C SER A 461 7.92 16.19 -3.74
N PHE A 462 6.62 16.10 -3.96
CA PHE A 462 5.67 15.65 -2.94
C PHE A 462 5.70 14.15 -2.71
N ALA A 463 6.05 13.34 -3.72
CA ALA A 463 6.27 11.90 -3.54
C ALA A 463 7.45 11.64 -2.59
N THR A 464 8.58 12.31 -2.82
CA THR A 464 9.79 12.16 -1.98
C THR A 464 9.62 12.78 -0.59
N LEU A 465 8.87 13.89 -0.48
CA LEU A 465 8.48 14.47 0.81
C LEU A 465 7.59 13.50 1.60
N TYR A 466 6.60 12.88 0.94
CA TYR A 466 5.76 11.86 1.57
C TYR A 466 6.60 10.69 2.10
N VAL A 467 7.50 10.12 1.26
CA VAL A 467 8.37 9.03 1.70
C VAL A 467 9.23 9.46 2.88
N SER A 468 9.87 10.64 2.80
CA SER A 468 10.66 11.18 3.92
C SER A 468 9.84 11.30 5.21
N ARG A 469 8.56 11.71 5.10
CA ARG A 469 7.64 11.83 6.25
C ARG A 469 7.33 10.47 6.87
N VAL A 470 6.97 9.46 6.08
CA VAL A 470 6.61 8.14 6.61
C VAL A 470 7.81 7.37 7.15
N VAL A 471 9.00 7.57 6.56
CA VAL A 471 10.25 6.99 7.04
C VAL A 471 10.66 7.57 8.39
N THR A 472 10.53 8.88 8.54
CA THR A 472 10.93 9.58 9.78
C THR A 472 9.77 9.79 10.76
N TYR A 473 8.61 9.19 10.49
CA TYR A 473 7.37 9.36 11.25
C TYR A 473 7.53 9.27 12.78
N PRO A 474 8.27 8.30 13.35
CA PRO A 474 8.42 8.23 14.80
C PRO A 474 9.05 9.47 15.43
N ARG A 475 9.80 10.25 14.63
CA ARG A 475 10.48 11.48 15.06
C ARG A 475 9.66 12.73 14.83
N LEU A 476 8.54 12.62 14.10
CA LEU A 476 7.60 13.71 13.83
C LEU A 476 6.48 13.78 14.87
N LEU A 477 6.37 12.80 15.75
CA LEU A 477 5.27 12.69 16.69
C LEU A 477 5.33 13.79 17.74
N ASP A 478 4.23 14.54 17.82
CA ASP A 478 3.90 15.39 18.95
C ASP A 478 3.02 14.57 19.92
N PRO A 479 3.26 14.61 21.24
CA PRO A 479 2.40 13.95 22.22
C PRO A 479 0.91 14.32 22.11
N SER A 480 0.58 15.49 21.61
CA SER A 480 -0.79 15.93 21.32
C SER A 480 -1.47 15.17 20.16
N TRP A 481 -0.71 14.41 19.36
CA TRP A 481 -1.24 13.66 18.20
C TRP A 481 -1.83 12.30 18.54
N SER A 482 -1.96 11.98 19.78
CA SER A 482 -2.63 10.72 20.20
C SER A 482 -4.16 10.78 20.02
N THR A 483 -4.66 11.76 19.28
CA THR A 483 -6.08 12.01 19.14
C THR A 483 -6.64 11.48 17.84
N MET A 484 -7.92 11.13 17.87
CA MET A 484 -8.74 10.78 16.73
C MET A 484 -9.78 11.86 16.47
N ALA A 485 -10.06 12.15 15.21
CA ALA A 485 -11.22 12.90 14.80
C ALA A 485 -12.03 12.14 13.77
N GLY A 486 -13.30 12.46 13.69
CA GLY A 486 -14.17 11.91 12.69
C GLY A 486 -15.17 12.92 12.18
N GLN A 487 -15.66 12.67 11.00
CA GLN A 487 -16.64 13.48 10.32
C GLN A 487 -17.78 12.61 9.80
N ALA A 488 -19.00 12.91 10.17
CA ALA A 488 -20.21 12.27 9.64
C ALA A 488 -21.21 13.33 9.18
N ARG A 489 -22.00 12.98 8.14
CA ARG A 489 -22.98 13.91 7.56
C ARG A 489 -24.41 13.65 7.98
N TRP A 490 -24.79 12.42 8.29
CA TRP A 490 -26.17 12.03 8.58
C TRP A 490 -26.27 11.32 9.93
N GLU A 491 -27.16 11.84 10.78
CA GLU A 491 -27.31 11.41 12.16
C GLU A 491 -27.75 9.94 12.35
N ASN A 492 -28.43 9.32 11.38
CA ASN A 492 -29.11 8.06 11.63
C ASN A 492 -28.45 6.79 11.09
N THR A 493 -27.71 6.85 9.98
CA THR A 493 -27.09 5.66 9.38
C THR A 493 -25.58 5.72 9.49
N TYR A 494 -24.99 6.86 9.17
CA TYR A 494 -23.54 7.03 9.16
C TYR A 494 -22.97 7.37 10.53
N ALA A 495 -23.78 7.94 11.43
CA ALA A 495 -23.38 8.12 12.82
C ALA A 495 -23.07 6.78 13.49
N ARG A 496 -23.84 5.71 13.19
CA ARG A 496 -23.57 4.37 13.72
C ARG A 496 -22.23 3.81 13.26
N LEU A 497 -21.94 3.90 11.97
CA LEU A 497 -20.65 3.43 11.42
C LEU A 497 -19.48 4.18 12.06
N PHE A 498 -19.66 5.47 12.25
CA PHE A 498 -18.65 6.29 12.91
C PHE A 498 -18.52 5.95 14.41
N GLU A 499 -19.64 5.77 15.10
CA GLU A 499 -19.64 5.35 16.51
C GLU A 499 -18.88 4.03 16.68
N ASN A 500 -19.09 3.05 15.80
CA ASN A 500 -18.41 1.78 15.86
C ASN A 500 -16.89 1.91 15.68
N VAL A 501 -16.43 2.73 14.73
CA VAL A 501 -15.00 3.03 14.58
C VAL A 501 -14.49 3.77 15.81
N GLY A 502 -15.22 4.76 16.34
CA GLY A 502 -14.89 5.48 17.55
C GLY A 502 -14.78 4.56 18.77
N PHE A 503 -15.70 3.62 18.95
CA PHE A 503 -15.63 2.63 20.03
C PHE A 503 -14.42 1.70 19.88
N THR A 504 -14.07 1.29 18.66
CA THR A 504 -12.87 0.50 18.40
C THR A 504 -11.61 1.29 18.78
N MET A 505 -11.58 2.59 18.52
CA MET A 505 -10.42 3.46 18.76
C MET A 505 -10.30 3.91 20.25
N ALA A 506 -11.42 4.06 20.95
CA ALA A 506 -11.46 4.61 22.31
C ALA A 506 -10.54 3.93 23.33
N PRO A 507 -10.29 2.59 23.31
CA PRO A 507 -9.35 1.95 24.23
C PRO A 507 -7.89 2.38 24.05
N HIS A 508 -7.53 2.91 22.89
CA HIS A 508 -6.17 3.26 22.52
C HIS A 508 -5.90 4.77 22.56
N HIS A 509 -6.97 5.57 22.46
CA HIS A 509 -6.91 7.01 22.48
C HIS A 509 -7.56 7.57 23.74
N ASP A 510 -7.07 8.69 24.23
CA ASP A 510 -7.76 9.44 25.27
C ASP A 510 -9.13 9.87 24.74
N VAL A 511 -10.19 9.40 25.37
CA VAL A 511 -11.58 9.61 24.93
C VAL A 511 -11.94 11.10 24.94
N ASP A 512 -11.31 11.91 25.83
CA ASP A 512 -11.47 13.35 25.87
C ASP A 512 -10.96 14.04 24.59
N THR A 513 -10.21 13.30 23.77
CA THR A 513 -9.64 13.76 22.50
C THR A 513 -10.34 13.21 21.27
N LEU A 514 -11.33 12.29 21.42
CA LEU A 514 -12.24 11.94 20.34
C LEU A 514 -13.06 13.18 19.99
N ARG A 515 -12.85 13.72 18.81
CA ARG A 515 -13.53 14.91 18.33
C ARG A 515 -14.53 14.52 17.25
N TRP A 516 -15.77 14.81 17.53
CA TRP A 516 -16.87 14.63 16.62
C TRP A 516 -17.19 15.94 15.93
N ILE A 517 -17.19 15.96 14.61
CA ILE A 517 -17.56 17.14 13.83
C ILE A 517 -18.81 16.79 13.04
N GLU A 518 -19.94 17.23 13.55
CA GLU A 518 -21.19 17.23 12.79
C GLU A 518 -21.16 18.38 11.78
N LYS A 519 -21.51 18.07 10.55
CA LYS A 519 -21.81 19.10 9.57
C LYS A 519 -23.17 19.71 9.92
N PRO A 520 -23.33 21.04 10.02
CA PRO A 520 -24.61 21.64 10.20
C PRO A 520 -25.59 21.20 9.11
N THR A 521 -26.68 20.57 9.49
CA THR A 521 -27.72 20.05 8.58
C THR A 521 -28.60 21.13 7.97
N ASP A 522 -28.44 22.39 8.38
CA ASP A 522 -29.31 23.50 7.97
C ASP A 522 -28.98 24.01 6.57
N LYS A 523 -29.59 23.37 5.57
CA LYS A 523 -29.55 23.82 4.18
C LYS A 523 -30.15 25.22 3.97
N SER A 524 -30.95 25.73 4.94
CA SER A 524 -31.71 26.96 4.79
C SER A 524 -30.88 28.23 4.91
N LYS A 525 -29.67 28.15 5.45
CA LYS A 525 -28.84 29.34 5.74
C LYS A 525 -27.66 29.55 4.80
N GLY A 526 -27.52 28.80 3.72
CA GLY A 526 -26.49 29.08 2.70
C GLY A 526 -25.04 29.10 3.20
N LYS A 527 -24.79 28.85 4.47
CA LYS A 527 -23.45 28.71 5.02
C LYS A 527 -22.86 27.38 4.55
N ARG A 528 -21.82 27.43 3.71
CA ARG A 528 -20.91 26.31 3.55
C ARG A 528 -20.55 25.81 4.94
N ALA A 529 -20.55 24.48 5.12
CA ALA A 529 -19.94 23.89 6.30
C ALA A 529 -18.58 24.57 6.50
N GLU A 530 -18.26 24.91 7.76
CA GLU A 530 -16.99 25.55 8.06
C GLU A 530 -15.89 24.81 7.33
N ALA A 531 -15.25 25.52 6.42
CA ALA A 531 -14.17 24.94 5.63
C ALA A 531 -13.14 24.39 6.61
N PHE A 532 -12.59 23.24 6.29
CA PHE A 532 -11.45 22.70 7.01
C PHE A 532 -10.32 23.74 6.90
N ASP A 533 -10.16 24.56 7.90
CA ASP A 533 -9.15 25.62 7.94
C ASP A 533 -7.92 25.19 8.79
N GLN A 534 -6.87 25.97 8.78
CA GLN A 534 -5.63 25.65 9.48
C GLN A 534 -5.79 25.62 11.02
N ASP A 535 -6.80 26.29 11.55
CA ASP A 535 -7.09 26.35 13.00
C ASP A 535 -8.00 25.19 13.45
N SER A 536 -8.56 24.46 12.49
CA SER A 536 -9.38 23.27 12.78
C SER A 536 -8.61 22.25 13.61
N PRO A 537 -9.22 21.72 14.68
CA PRO A 537 -8.60 20.63 15.45
C PRO A 537 -8.32 19.38 14.61
N LEU A 538 -9.01 19.18 13.48
CA LEU A 538 -8.78 18.08 12.55
C LEU A 538 -7.37 18.10 11.93
N THR A 539 -6.71 19.25 11.92
CA THR A 539 -5.33 19.38 11.41
C THR A 539 -4.28 18.78 12.35
N ARG A 540 -4.66 18.39 13.57
CA ARG A 540 -3.75 17.95 14.65
C ARG A 540 -4.07 16.56 15.21
N VAL A 541 -4.70 15.71 14.43
CA VAL A 541 -5.06 14.36 14.86
C VAL A 541 -4.16 13.29 14.24
N ALA A 542 -3.94 12.19 14.96
CA ALA A 542 -3.23 11.03 14.42
C ALA A 542 -4.09 10.23 13.44
N VAL A 543 -5.41 10.24 13.65
CA VAL A 543 -6.40 9.50 12.86
C VAL A 543 -7.53 10.43 12.46
N LEU A 544 -7.87 10.41 11.19
CA LEU A 544 -9.07 11.06 10.65
C LEU A 544 -9.93 10.00 9.94
N THR A 545 -11.13 9.74 10.45
CA THR A 545 -12.13 8.92 9.76
C THR A 545 -13.23 9.81 9.18
N HIS A 546 -13.59 9.54 7.94
CA HIS A 546 -14.57 10.33 7.20
C HIS A 546 -15.73 9.42 6.79
N GLN A 547 -16.95 9.82 7.18
CA GLN A 547 -18.17 9.09 6.86
C GLN A 547 -19.23 10.04 6.29
N ALA A 548 -19.02 10.45 5.06
CA ALA A 548 -19.94 11.29 4.30
C ALA A 548 -19.77 11.05 2.80
N HIS A 549 -20.57 11.72 1.97
CA HIS A 549 -20.32 11.72 0.54
C HIS A 549 -18.93 12.27 0.23
N SER A 550 -18.27 11.66 -0.73
CA SER A 550 -17.03 12.15 -1.30
C SER A 550 -16.99 11.93 -2.80
N TRP A 551 -16.06 12.62 -3.43
CA TRP A 551 -15.70 12.49 -4.82
C TRP A 551 -14.19 12.41 -4.91
N TRP A 552 -13.68 12.09 -6.08
CA TRP A 552 -12.23 12.03 -6.30
C TRP A 552 -11.50 13.35 -6.00
N HIS A 553 -12.22 14.46 -5.97
CA HIS A 553 -11.66 15.81 -5.71
C HIS A 553 -12.00 16.36 -4.32
N ASP A 554 -12.90 15.76 -3.55
CA ASP A 554 -13.28 16.25 -2.23
C ASP A 554 -13.72 15.15 -1.26
N LEU A 555 -13.56 15.42 0.03
CA LEU A 555 -14.16 14.69 1.13
C LEU A 555 -15.37 15.45 1.66
N GLY A 556 -16.52 15.28 1.00
CA GLY A 556 -17.79 15.82 1.46
C GLY A 556 -17.84 17.35 1.61
N GLN A 557 -17.15 18.09 0.75
CA GLN A 557 -17.05 19.55 0.75
C GLN A 557 -16.26 20.14 1.94
N THR A 558 -15.52 19.34 2.67
CA THR A 558 -14.71 19.79 3.82
C THR A 558 -13.24 19.89 3.49
N TYR A 559 -12.73 18.95 2.73
CA TYR A 559 -11.36 18.95 2.25
C TYR A 559 -11.36 18.65 0.76
N ASP A 560 -10.79 19.49 -0.05
CA ASP A 560 -10.75 19.33 -1.49
C ASP A 560 -9.32 19.33 -2.04
N TRP A 561 -9.19 18.99 -3.33
CA TRP A 561 -7.91 18.96 -4.02
C TRP A 561 -7.21 20.32 -4.11
N ALA A 562 -7.91 21.41 -3.89
CA ALA A 562 -7.36 22.76 -3.87
C ALA A 562 -6.98 23.23 -2.46
N SER A 563 -7.24 22.39 -1.43
CA SER A 563 -6.96 22.77 -0.03
C SER A 563 -5.47 22.92 0.23
N ASP A 564 -5.09 24.01 0.88
CA ASP A 564 -3.73 24.27 1.35
C ASP A 564 -3.56 23.96 2.86
N VAL A 565 -4.56 23.39 3.49
CA VAL A 565 -4.53 23.11 4.93
C VAL A 565 -3.54 21.98 5.22
N LEU A 566 -2.53 22.30 6.03
CA LEU A 566 -1.54 21.31 6.48
C LEU A 566 -2.09 20.46 7.62
N LEU A 567 -1.83 19.17 7.53
CA LEU A 567 -2.17 18.18 8.54
C LEU A 567 -0.95 17.79 9.37
N ALA A 568 -1.17 17.40 10.61
CA ALA A 568 -0.22 16.53 11.28
C ALA A 568 -0.02 15.22 10.49
N PRO A 569 1.01 14.42 10.79
CA PRO A 569 1.12 13.08 10.20
C PRO A 569 -0.09 12.21 10.55
N THR A 570 -1.14 12.29 9.74
CA THR A 570 -2.47 11.73 9.99
C THR A 570 -2.72 10.52 9.08
N LEU A 571 -3.18 9.42 9.66
CA LEU A 571 -3.77 8.31 8.88
C LEU A 571 -5.24 8.64 8.59
N VAL A 572 -5.61 8.67 7.31
CA VAL A 572 -6.96 9.02 6.88
C VAL A 572 -7.68 7.79 6.36
N GLU A 573 -8.92 7.61 6.76
CA GLU A 573 -9.81 6.58 6.25
C GLU A 573 -11.14 7.20 5.85
N SER A 574 -11.68 6.81 4.69
CA SER A 574 -12.96 7.31 4.19
C SER A 574 -13.86 6.16 3.74
N GLY A 575 -15.08 6.13 4.29
CA GLY A 575 -16.19 5.33 3.77
C GLY A 575 -16.95 6.03 2.65
N GLY A 576 -16.54 7.22 2.25
CA GLY A 576 -17.18 7.99 1.18
C GLY A 576 -16.99 7.36 -0.21
N CYS A 577 -17.87 7.75 -1.14
CA CYS A 577 -17.82 7.29 -2.52
C CYS A 577 -16.67 7.92 -3.30
N LEU A 578 -16.06 7.18 -4.25
CA LEU A 578 -15.16 7.72 -5.27
C LEU A 578 -13.90 8.45 -4.77
N ALA A 579 -13.62 8.47 -3.47
CA ALA A 579 -12.46 9.20 -2.93
C ALA A 579 -11.12 8.77 -3.58
N THR A 580 -11.04 7.50 -4.01
CA THR A 580 -9.84 6.93 -4.64
C THR A 580 -10.03 6.60 -6.12
N ALA A 581 -11.02 7.20 -6.79
CA ALA A 581 -11.30 6.97 -8.21
C ALA A 581 -10.25 7.66 -9.10
N LEU A 582 -9.14 7.01 -9.35
CA LEU A 582 -8.04 7.53 -10.17
C LEU A 582 -8.38 7.59 -11.67
N ASP A 583 -9.33 6.78 -12.11
CA ASP A 583 -9.74 6.66 -13.50
C ASP A 583 -10.71 7.77 -13.98
N ARG A 584 -11.17 8.61 -13.07
CA ARG A 584 -12.14 9.66 -13.33
C ARG A 584 -11.52 11.03 -13.63
N GLN A 585 -10.19 11.09 -13.62
CA GLN A 585 -9.47 12.36 -13.62
C GLN A 585 -8.60 12.47 -14.87
N PRO A 586 -8.82 13.45 -15.72
CA PRO A 586 -8.00 13.63 -16.92
C PRO A 586 -6.55 14.06 -16.60
N ASP A 587 -6.31 14.68 -15.45
CA ASP A 587 -5.03 15.24 -15.00
C ASP A 587 -4.59 14.76 -13.61
N PHE A 588 -5.17 13.65 -13.15
CA PHE A 588 -4.90 13.02 -11.84
C PHE A 588 -5.00 13.97 -10.63
N ARG A 589 -5.85 14.97 -10.69
CA ARG A 589 -6.21 15.79 -9.53
C ARG A 589 -6.96 14.94 -8.51
N SER A 590 -6.34 14.66 -7.39
CA SER A 590 -6.87 13.73 -6.40
C SER A 590 -6.84 14.34 -5.01
N VAL A 591 -7.97 14.22 -4.29
CA VAL A 591 -8.01 14.60 -2.88
C VAL A 591 -7.03 13.76 -2.06
N VAL A 592 -6.80 12.49 -2.43
CA VAL A 592 -5.81 11.62 -1.78
C VAL A 592 -4.40 12.16 -1.97
N ALA A 593 -4.01 12.48 -3.22
CA ALA A 593 -2.69 13.04 -3.49
C ALA A 593 -2.49 14.38 -2.74
N ARG A 594 -3.54 15.20 -2.64
CA ARG A 594 -3.52 16.45 -1.89
C ARG A 594 -3.37 16.23 -0.38
N LEU A 595 -4.09 15.28 0.20
CA LEU A 595 -3.96 14.93 1.62
C LEU A 595 -2.54 14.43 1.93
N MET A 596 -1.99 13.55 1.07
CA MET A 596 -0.62 13.06 1.22
C MET A 596 0.43 14.16 1.09
N ARG A 597 0.24 15.11 0.18
CA ARG A 597 1.07 16.33 0.10
C ARG A 597 1.04 17.08 1.41
N ASN A 598 -0.15 17.35 1.94
CA ASN A 598 -0.39 18.26 3.05
C ASN A 598 -0.16 17.62 4.44
N GLY A 599 0.17 16.33 4.55
CA GLY A 599 0.56 15.74 5.84
C GLY A 599 0.11 14.32 6.08
N ALA A 600 -0.90 13.80 5.37
CA ALA A 600 -1.34 12.44 5.57
C ALA A 600 -0.19 11.42 5.36
N VAL A 601 -0.18 10.37 6.19
CA VAL A 601 0.80 9.28 6.14
C VAL A 601 0.25 8.01 5.51
N GLY A 602 -1.05 7.98 5.23
CA GLY A 602 -1.74 6.94 4.49
C GLY A 602 -3.21 7.31 4.30
N PHE A 603 -3.84 6.71 3.32
CA PHE A 603 -5.25 6.88 3.01
C PHE A 603 -5.88 5.55 2.62
N GLN A 604 -7.02 5.20 3.21
CA GLN A 604 -7.85 4.09 2.78
C GLN A 604 -9.23 4.60 2.35
N GLY A 605 -9.74 4.15 1.20
CA GLY A 605 -11.03 4.61 0.71
C GLY A 605 -11.55 3.86 -0.51
N ASN A 606 -12.71 4.28 -1.01
CA ASN A 606 -13.43 3.60 -2.08
C ASN A 606 -13.19 4.28 -3.45
N ALA A 607 -12.90 3.47 -4.47
CA ALA A 607 -12.74 3.91 -5.87
C ALA A 607 -14.09 4.11 -6.58
N LEU A 608 -15.17 3.51 -6.09
CA LEU A 608 -16.53 3.60 -6.61
C LEU A 608 -17.51 3.93 -5.47
N PRO A 609 -18.82 4.12 -5.76
CA PRO A 609 -19.78 4.38 -4.69
C PRO A 609 -19.72 3.31 -3.62
N GLY A 610 -19.40 3.71 -2.38
CA GLY A 610 -19.38 2.82 -1.22
C GLY A 610 -20.80 2.32 -0.92
N ILE A 611 -20.89 1.12 -0.38
CA ILE A 611 -22.14 0.51 0.06
C ILE A 611 -22.09 0.28 1.56
N ALA A 612 -23.26 0.16 2.20
CA ALA A 612 -23.37 0.05 3.66
C ALA A 612 -22.71 -1.20 4.28
N TYR A 613 -22.15 -2.10 3.47
CA TYR A 613 -21.50 -3.33 3.92
C TYR A 613 -19.98 -3.20 4.18
N ASP A 614 -19.44 -1.99 4.10
CA ASP A 614 -18.01 -1.74 4.34
C ASP A 614 -17.61 -1.72 5.82
N GLU A 615 -18.58 -1.76 6.73
CA GLU A 615 -18.38 -1.62 8.16
C GLU A 615 -17.44 -2.70 8.74
N GLN A 616 -17.70 -3.97 8.43
CA GLN A 616 -16.84 -5.06 8.90
C GLN A 616 -15.40 -4.89 8.41
N GLN A 617 -15.23 -4.53 7.15
CA GLN A 617 -13.91 -4.30 6.54
C GLN A 617 -13.18 -3.15 7.24
N ARG A 618 -13.88 -2.07 7.56
CA ARG A 618 -13.32 -0.93 8.29
C ARG A 618 -12.92 -1.29 9.71
N LEU A 619 -13.76 -2.03 10.43
CA LEU A 619 -13.47 -2.48 11.79
C LEU A 619 -12.26 -3.41 11.85
N VAL A 620 -12.14 -4.35 10.90
CA VAL A 620 -10.98 -5.24 10.80
C VAL A 620 -9.71 -4.43 10.50
N PHE A 621 -9.79 -3.46 9.60
CA PHE A 621 -8.67 -2.55 9.33
C PHE A 621 -8.20 -1.81 10.59
N TRP A 622 -9.12 -1.15 11.29
CA TRP A 622 -8.78 -0.40 12.49
C TRP A 622 -8.29 -1.28 13.63
N ASN A 623 -8.86 -2.46 13.81
CA ASN A 623 -8.34 -3.41 14.81
C ASN A 623 -6.89 -3.79 14.51
N GLY A 624 -6.56 -4.13 13.26
CA GLY A 624 -5.17 -4.42 12.86
C GLY A 624 -4.23 -3.24 13.14
N VAL A 625 -4.60 -2.03 12.70
CA VAL A 625 -3.80 -0.81 12.95
C VAL A 625 -3.59 -0.57 14.45
N LEU A 626 -4.63 -0.74 15.26
CA LEU A 626 -4.57 -0.52 16.71
C LEU A 626 -3.81 -1.60 17.46
N ASP A 627 -3.76 -2.81 16.90
CA ASP A 627 -2.92 -3.90 17.41
C ASP A 627 -1.44 -3.76 17.00
N GLY A 628 -1.11 -2.71 16.26
CA GLY A 628 0.26 -2.37 15.87
C GLY A 628 0.69 -2.98 14.53
N GLU A 629 -0.24 -3.55 13.77
CA GLU A 629 0.05 -3.99 12.40
C GLU A 629 0.36 -2.80 11.49
N THR A 630 1.07 -3.07 10.42
CA THR A 630 1.22 -2.10 9.34
C THR A 630 -0.12 -1.87 8.64
N ILE A 631 -0.31 -0.68 8.07
CA ILE A 631 -1.57 -0.36 7.38
C ILE A 631 -1.85 -1.30 6.20
N GLY A 632 -0.81 -1.83 5.55
CA GLY A 632 -0.94 -2.82 4.49
C GLY A 632 -1.41 -4.18 5.01
N CYS A 633 -0.86 -4.68 6.12
CA CYS A 633 -1.31 -5.93 6.76
C CYS A 633 -2.75 -5.80 7.26
N ALA A 634 -3.08 -4.68 7.92
CA ALA A 634 -4.43 -4.39 8.37
C ALA A 634 -5.42 -4.30 7.18
N HIS A 635 -5.03 -3.69 6.07
CA HIS A 635 -5.84 -3.61 4.85
C HIS A 635 -6.03 -4.99 4.20
N ARG A 636 -4.97 -5.80 4.07
CA ARG A 636 -5.05 -7.18 3.60
C ARG A 636 -5.99 -8.02 4.47
N GLY A 637 -5.85 -7.92 5.80
CA GLY A 637 -6.76 -8.59 6.74
C GLY A 637 -8.22 -8.18 6.54
N ALA A 638 -8.48 -6.90 6.33
CA ALA A 638 -9.80 -6.36 6.05
C ALA A 638 -10.38 -6.90 4.72
N GLN A 639 -9.59 -6.97 3.66
CA GLN A 639 -10.00 -7.55 2.39
C GLN A 639 -10.28 -9.05 2.52
N ASN A 640 -9.39 -9.80 3.16
CA ASN A 640 -9.56 -11.23 3.38
C ASN A 640 -10.78 -11.56 4.26
N SER A 641 -11.17 -10.68 5.18
CA SER A 641 -12.41 -10.84 5.96
C SER A 641 -13.66 -10.78 5.07
N VAL A 642 -13.65 -9.95 4.04
CA VAL A 642 -14.73 -9.88 3.05
C VAL A 642 -14.77 -11.14 2.19
N VAL A 643 -13.62 -11.65 1.76
CA VAL A 643 -13.53 -12.91 1.02
C VAL A 643 -14.13 -14.07 1.83
N ALA A 644 -13.81 -14.15 3.12
CA ALA A 644 -14.39 -15.18 3.99
C ALA A 644 -15.93 -15.13 4.00
N VAL A 645 -16.53 -13.94 4.04
CA VAL A 645 -18.00 -13.77 3.93
C VAL A 645 -18.52 -14.15 2.55
N VAL A 646 -17.82 -13.78 1.49
CA VAL A 646 -18.20 -14.16 0.11
C VAL A 646 -18.25 -15.66 -0.06
N LEU A 647 -17.25 -16.38 0.44
CA LEU A 647 -17.21 -17.84 0.40
C LEU A 647 -18.30 -18.48 1.26
N GLU A 648 -18.53 -17.95 2.47
CA GLU A 648 -19.55 -18.45 3.39
C GLU A 648 -20.97 -18.31 2.82
N THR A 649 -21.23 -17.22 2.11
CA THR A 649 -22.55 -16.94 1.52
C THR A 649 -22.75 -17.56 0.13
N GLY A 650 -21.70 -18.07 -0.49
CA GLY A 650 -21.71 -18.57 -1.87
C GLY A 650 -21.86 -17.46 -2.92
N GLN A 651 -21.77 -16.19 -2.52
CA GLN A 651 -21.88 -15.04 -3.43
C GLN A 651 -20.53 -14.70 -4.08
N LEU A 652 -19.98 -15.65 -4.82
CA LEU A 652 -18.67 -15.50 -5.51
C LEU A 652 -18.69 -14.49 -6.65
N SER A 653 -19.87 -14.15 -7.18
CA SER A 653 -20.01 -13.13 -8.22
C SER A 653 -21.26 -12.30 -8.03
N GLY A 654 -21.14 -10.98 -8.08
CA GLY A 654 -22.26 -10.06 -8.19
C GLY A 654 -22.96 -9.66 -6.90
N GLY A 655 -22.45 -9.99 -5.74
CA GLY A 655 -23.00 -9.53 -4.47
C GLY A 655 -22.30 -8.26 -3.95
N PRO A 656 -22.94 -7.55 -2.99
CA PRO A 656 -22.34 -6.35 -2.40
C PRO A 656 -20.95 -6.59 -1.76
N ASN A 657 -20.72 -7.78 -1.22
CA ASN A 657 -19.43 -8.13 -0.63
C ASN A 657 -18.34 -8.30 -1.69
N HIS A 658 -18.63 -8.96 -2.81
CA HIS A 658 -17.73 -9.07 -3.95
C HIS A 658 -17.34 -7.69 -4.49
N TYR A 659 -18.32 -6.82 -4.68
CA TYR A 659 -18.11 -5.43 -5.08
C TYR A 659 -17.18 -4.70 -4.11
N GLN A 660 -17.45 -4.78 -2.80
CA GLN A 660 -16.71 -4.08 -1.76
C GLN A 660 -15.25 -4.54 -1.66
N LEU A 661 -14.95 -5.81 -1.95
CA LEU A 661 -13.60 -6.35 -1.97
C LEU A 661 -12.68 -5.57 -2.92
N TYR A 662 -13.19 -5.24 -4.11
CA TYR A 662 -12.37 -4.64 -5.18
C TYR A 662 -12.31 -3.12 -5.13
N ILE A 663 -13.35 -2.44 -4.64
CA ILE A 663 -13.39 -0.96 -4.69
C ILE A 663 -12.55 -0.28 -3.62
N ARG A 664 -12.21 -0.98 -2.53
CA ARG A 664 -11.47 -0.39 -1.42
C ARG A 664 -9.97 -0.48 -1.68
N GLY A 665 -9.31 0.69 -1.72
CA GLY A 665 -7.88 0.81 -1.98
C GLY A 665 -7.12 1.41 -0.81
N LEU A 666 -5.83 1.02 -0.68
CA LEU A 666 -4.87 1.60 0.25
C LEU A 666 -3.85 2.45 -0.52
N PHE A 667 -3.71 3.70 -0.12
CA PHE A 667 -2.75 4.64 -0.69
C PHE A 667 -1.71 5.02 0.35
N GLY A 668 -0.45 4.90 -0.06
CA GLY A 668 0.73 5.12 0.76
C GLY A 668 1.61 3.89 0.89
N ASP A 669 2.52 3.94 1.85
CA ASP A 669 3.46 2.87 2.14
C ASP A 669 2.78 1.73 2.92
N PRO A 670 2.61 0.53 2.34
CA PRO A 670 1.93 -0.57 3.04
C PRO A 670 2.67 -1.07 4.29
N ALA A 671 3.97 -0.83 4.40
CA ALA A 671 4.76 -1.18 5.59
C ALA A 671 4.77 -0.08 6.67
N PHE A 672 4.01 0.99 6.49
CA PHE A 672 3.84 2.01 7.51
C PHE A 672 3.00 1.47 8.68
N ALA A 673 3.47 1.70 9.92
CA ALA A 673 2.73 1.41 11.14
C ALA A 673 2.43 2.70 11.91
N LEU A 674 1.18 2.88 12.29
CA LEU A 674 0.78 3.98 13.16
C LEU A 674 1.31 3.74 14.57
N LYS A 675 1.84 4.76 15.22
CA LYS A 675 2.19 4.66 16.64
C LYS A 675 0.94 4.76 17.49
N VAL A 676 0.56 3.63 18.07
CA VAL A 676 -0.61 3.54 18.93
C VAL A 676 -0.24 3.95 20.34
N PRO A 677 -1.01 4.84 21.02
CA PRO A 677 -0.71 5.31 22.38
C PRO A 677 -0.67 4.20 23.42
N SER A 678 -1.50 3.20 23.27
CA SER A 678 -1.60 2.05 24.20
C SER A 678 -1.43 0.76 23.41
N PRO A 679 -0.19 0.27 23.27
CA PRO A 679 0.05 -0.99 22.56
C PRO A 679 -0.64 -2.17 23.26
N PRO A 680 -0.96 -3.24 22.53
CA PRO A 680 -1.59 -4.43 23.10
C PRO A 680 -0.78 -4.99 24.26
N ARG A 681 -1.49 -5.45 25.29
CA ARG A 681 -0.89 -5.91 26.56
C ARG A 681 -0.80 -7.42 26.68
N SER A 682 -1.32 -8.16 25.71
CA SER A 682 -1.30 -9.62 25.70
C SER A 682 -0.62 -10.18 24.46
N ALA A 683 -0.19 -11.44 24.54
CA ALA A 683 0.20 -12.18 23.34
C ALA A 683 -1.04 -12.37 22.45
N PRO A 684 -0.89 -12.30 21.12
CA PRO A 684 -1.99 -12.46 20.18
C PRO A 684 -2.59 -13.87 20.25
N ALA A 685 -3.84 -14.00 19.84
CA ALA A 685 -4.41 -15.28 19.49
C ALA A 685 -3.60 -15.91 18.34
N HIS A 686 -3.44 -17.23 18.35
CA HIS A 686 -2.75 -17.89 17.26
C HIS A 686 -3.34 -19.26 16.94
N VAL A 687 -3.11 -19.68 15.71
CA VAL A 687 -3.49 -20.98 15.19
C VAL A 687 -2.20 -21.77 14.97
N GLU A 688 -2.11 -22.95 15.60
CA GLU A 688 -1.00 -23.89 15.45
C GLU A 688 -1.50 -25.13 14.71
N VAL A 689 -0.82 -25.51 13.64
CA VAL A 689 -1.14 -26.72 12.88
C VAL A 689 -0.02 -27.76 13.11
N LYS A 690 -0.41 -28.93 13.57
CA LYS A 690 0.51 -30.05 13.74
C LYS A 690 -0.16 -31.31 13.20
N ASP A 691 0.36 -31.84 12.11
CA ASP A 691 -0.19 -32.98 11.39
C ASP A 691 -1.68 -32.78 11.03
N ASP A 692 -2.59 -33.56 11.61
CA ASP A 692 -4.04 -33.48 11.44
C ASP A 692 -4.75 -32.70 12.56
N LEU A 693 -3.99 -32.05 13.44
CA LEU A 693 -4.51 -31.30 14.57
C LEU A 693 -4.30 -29.79 14.38
N VAL A 694 -5.39 -29.05 14.43
CA VAL A 694 -5.39 -27.58 14.44
C VAL A 694 -5.75 -27.09 15.83
N SER A 695 -4.85 -26.35 16.48
CA SER A 695 -5.05 -25.79 17.81
C SER A 695 -5.27 -24.29 17.72
N VAL A 696 -6.39 -23.81 18.21
CA VAL A 696 -6.71 -22.39 18.31
C VAL A 696 -6.51 -21.95 19.75
N ARG A 697 -5.57 -21.03 19.96
CA ARG A 697 -5.25 -20.52 21.31
C ARG A 697 -5.77 -19.10 21.47
N ALA A 698 -6.38 -18.84 22.60
CA ALA A 698 -6.82 -17.50 22.98
C ALA A 698 -5.62 -16.56 23.20
N PRO A 699 -5.84 -15.23 23.14
CA PRO A 699 -4.86 -14.26 23.65
C PRO A 699 -4.50 -14.57 25.09
N ALA A 700 -3.26 -14.25 25.49
CA ALA A 700 -2.79 -14.46 26.86
C ALA A 700 -3.65 -13.72 27.91
N ALA A 701 -4.27 -12.63 27.53
CA ALA A 701 -5.22 -11.88 28.35
C ALA A 701 -6.33 -11.24 27.53
N TRP A 702 -7.50 -11.19 28.13
CA TRP A 702 -8.64 -10.40 27.69
C TRP A 702 -8.84 -9.26 28.68
N TRP A 703 -9.20 -8.07 28.22
CA TRP A 703 -9.51 -6.96 29.12
C TRP A 703 -10.71 -6.16 28.62
N PRO A 704 -11.75 -6.00 29.46
CA PRO A 704 -12.82 -5.06 29.17
C PRO A 704 -12.30 -3.64 29.38
N VAL A 705 -12.56 -2.78 28.43
CA VAL A 705 -12.23 -1.37 28.48
C VAL A 705 -13.53 -0.58 28.52
N ARG A 706 -13.70 0.22 29.57
CA ARG A 706 -14.83 1.13 29.68
C ARG A 706 -14.63 2.28 28.70
N ILE A 707 -15.66 2.55 27.92
CA ILE A 707 -15.70 3.66 26.99
C ILE A 707 -16.36 4.85 27.67
N ARG A 708 -15.67 5.98 27.72
CA ARG A 708 -16.28 7.24 28.11
C ARG A 708 -16.98 7.83 26.91
N VAL A 709 -18.32 7.88 26.97
CA VAL A 709 -19.17 8.42 25.93
C VAL A 709 -19.03 9.95 25.89
N PRO A 710 -18.70 10.57 24.76
CA PRO A 710 -18.67 12.01 24.61
C PRO A 710 -20.03 12.66 24.95
N GLU A 711 -20.00 13.86 25.52
CA GLU A 711 -21.24 14.54 25.98
C GLU A 711 -22.23 14.85 24.86
N ASP A 712 -21.76 15.02 23.65
CA ASP A 712 -22.55 15.26 22.44
C ASP A 712 -23.21 13.99 21.88
N TRP A 713 -22.81 12.82 22.33
CA TRP A 713 -23.45 11.55 21.96
C TRP A 713 -24.73 11.31 22.79
N LYS A 714 -25.75 12.12 22.58
CA LYS A 714 -26.99 12.16 23.39
C LYS A 714 -27.67 10.81 23.61
N LYS A 715 -27.62 9.92 22.61
CA LYS A 715 -28.23 8.58 22.67
C LYS A 715 -27.55 7.66 23.69
N TRP A 716 -26.24 7.88 23.91
CA TRP A 716 -25.40 7.05 24.74
C TRP A 716 -25.02 7.69 26.06
N LYS A 717 -25.46 8.93 26.28
CA LYS A 717 -25.24 9.64 27.52
C LYS A 717 -25.76 8.82 28.69
N ASP A 718 -24.99 8.77 29.76
CA ASP A 718 -25.31 8.04 30.98
C ASP A 718 -25.34 6.50 30.86
N LYS A 719 -24.80 5.92 29.78
CA LYS A 719 -24.63 4.47 29.66
C LYS A 719 -23.20 4.05 29.95
N ASP A 720 -23.05 3.01 30.75
CA ASP A 720 -21.76 2.31 30.84
C ASP A 720 -21.61 1.37 29.64
N LEU A 721 -20.60 1.63 28.84
CA LEU A 721 -20.29 0.83 27.67
C LEU A 721 -18.88 0.26 27.80
N TYR A 722 -18.72 -0.98 27.39
CA TYR A 722 -17.45 -1.68 27.44
C TYR A 722 -17.12 -2.32 26.10
N VAL A 723 -15.86 -2.37 25.76
CA VAL A 723 -15.31 -3.13 24.63
C VAL A 723 -14.36 -4.17 25.18
N LEU A 724 -14.49 -5.40 24.71
CA LEU A 724 -13.53 -6.44 25.03
C LEU A 724 -12.36 -6.39 24.06
N ARG A 725 -11.15 -6.33 24.61
CA ARG A 725 -9.91 -6.32 23.83
C ARG A 725 -9.10 -7.57 24.12
N GLY A 726 -8.51 -8.12 23.08
CA GLY A 726 -7.57 -9.21 23.13
C GLY A 726 -6.79 -9.25 21.83
N ALA A 727 -5.46 -9.23 21.86
CA ALA A 727 -4.64 -9.11 20.67
C ALA A 727 -4.93 -10.22 19.64
N GLY A 728 -5.03 -9.86 18.38
CA GLY A 728 -5.26 -10.79 17.28
C GLY A 728 -6.67 -11.34 17.17
N THR A 729 -7.63 -10.77 17.89
CA THR A 729 -9.05 -11.12 17.76
C THR A 729 -9.80 -10.02 17.04
N TYR A 730 -10.70 -10.42 16.13
CA TYR A 730 -11.54 -9.48 15.41
C TYR A 730 -12.93 -9.48 16.04
N PRO A 731 -13.39 -8.36 16.63
CA PRO A 731 -14.75 -8.27 17.12
C PRO A 731 -15.71 -8.36 15.92
N ASN A 732 -16.67 -9.25 16.03
CA ASN A 732 -17.69 -9.42 15.02
C ASN A 732 -18.88 -8.55 15.39
N ARG A 733 -19.07 -7.43 14.72
CA ARG A 733 -20.14 -6.44 14.88
C ARG A 733 -20.26 -5.83 16.28
N HIS A 734 -19.88 -4.59 16.38
CA HIS A 734 -20.11 -3.74 17.54
C HIS A 734 -21.43 -3.00 17.40
N TRP A 735 -22.55 -3.71 17.50
CA TRP A 735 -23.81 -3.03 17.52
C TRP A 735 -24.21 -2.77 18.97
N ILE A 736 -24.03 -1.56 19.42
CA ILE A 736 -24.52 -1.08 20.71
C ILE A 736 -25.96 -0.60 20.57
N ASP A 737 -26.76 -1.25 19.77
CA ASP A 737 -28.16 -0.92 19.61
C ASP A 737 -29.06 -1.96 20.32
N ALA A 738 -30.13 -1.50 20.97
CA ALA A 738 -31.08 -2.40 21.59
C ALA A 738 -31.65 -3.36 20.53
N GLY A 739 -31.25 -4.63 20.56
CA GLY A 739 -31.71 -5.66 19.64
C GLY A 739 -30.60 -6.36 18.84
N TYR A 740 -29.34 -5.96 19.01
CA TYR A 740 -28.20 -6.71 18.51
C TYR A 740 -27.35 -7.20 19.68
N ASP A 741 -27.01 -8.49 19.65
CA ASP A 741 -26.21 -9.09 20.69
C ASP A 741 -24.81 -8.46 20.74
N ALA A 742 -24.27 -8.43 21.94
CA ALA A 742 -22.94 -7.95 22.25
C ALA A 742 -21.88 -8.64 21.41
N GLU A 743 -20.77 -7.94 21.27
CA GLU A 743 -19.60 -8.37 20.55
C GLU A 743 -19.22 -9.82 20.79
N GLU A 744 -19.10 -10.53 19.69
CA GLU A 744 -18.48 -11.84 19.68
C GLU A 744 -17.06 -11.71 19.17
N THR A 745 -16.09 -12.11 19.95
CA THR A 745 -14.70 -12.19 19.51
C THR A 745 -14.42 -13.58 18.96
N TYR A 746 -13.94 -13.61 17.71
CA TYR A 746 -13.61 -14.84 17.01
C TYR A 746 -12.13 -14.89 16.67
N VAL A 747 -11.64 -16.11 16.57
CA VAL A 747 -10.36 -16.40 15.91
C VAL A 747 -10.65 -17.21 14.66
N ASP A 748 -10.13 -16.78 13.52
CA ASP A 748 -10.24 -17.53 12.28
C ASP A 748 -9.17 -18.62 12.25
N ALA A 749 -9.62 -19.89 12.25
CA ALA A 749 -8.77 -21.04 12.09
C ALA A 749 -8.65 -21.42 10.60
N THR A 750 -7.45 -21.80 10.19
CA THR A 750 -7.18 -22.18 8.80
C THR A 750 -6.36 -23.47 8.74
N PHE A 751 -6.66 -24.32 7.73
CA PHE A 751 -5.90 -25.52 7.44
C PHE A 751 -5.80 -25.73 5.93
N ARG A 752 -4.59 -25.81 5.40
CA ARG A 752 -4.35 -26.05 3.98
C ARG A 752 -3.80 -27.46 3.74
N THR A 753 -4.34 -28.16 2.77
CA THR A 753 -3.94 -29.53 2.43
C THR A 753 -4.26 -29.88 0.97
N GLY A 754 -3.44 -30.76 0.37
CA GLY A 754 -3.74 -31.41 -0.92
C GLY A 754 -4.66 -32.65 -0.79
N ARG A 755 -4.91 -33.11 0.45
CA ARG A 755 -5.77 -34.26 0.72
C ARG A 755 -7.23 -33.82 0.86
N LYS A 756 -8.16 -34.68 0.47
CA LYS A 756 -9.57 -34.39 0.64
C LYS A 756 -9.99 -34.59 2.09
N VAL A 757 -10.54 -33.54 2.68
CA VAL A 757 -11.03 -33.57 4.07
C VAL A 757 -12.47 -34.13 4.07
N LYS A 758 -12.68 -35.17 4.85
CA LYS A 758 -14.00 -35.78 5.06
C LYS A 758 -14.83 -34.95 6.06
N ARG A 759 -14.20 -34.52 7.15
CA ARG A 759 -14.80 -33.67 8.19
C ARG A 759 -13.75 -33.06 9.10
N ILE A 760 -14.12 -32.02 9.78
CA ILE A 760 -13.37 -31.38 10.86
C ILE A 760 -14.12 -31.70 12.16
N GLU A 761 -13.41 -32.17 13.15
CA GLU A 761 -13.99 -32.56 14.45
C GLU A 761 -13.42 -31.68 15.55
N GLN A 762 -14.28 -30.97 16.29
CA GLN A 762 -13.86 -30.27 17.51
C GLN A 762 -13.60 -31.32 18.62
N VAL A 763 -12.38 -31.31 19.16
CA VAL A 763 -11.96 -32.33 20.15
C VAL A 763 -12.58 -32.10 21.51
N GLN A 764 -12.66 -30.84 21.94
CA GLN A 764 -13.28 -30.48 23.22
C GLN A 764 -14.72 -30.01 23.01
N SER A 765 -15.57 -30.15 24.02
CA SER A 765 -16.92 -29.64 24.07
C SER A 765 -16.99 -28.45 25.05
N PRO A 766 -16.69 -27.22 24.64
CA PRO A 766 -16.78 -26.05 25.50
C PRO A 766 -18.23 -25.73 25.86
N PRO A 767 -18.46 -24.98 26.95
CA PRO A 767 -19.79 -24.47 27.26
C PRO A 767 -20.34 -23.60 26.12
N GLN A 768 -21.64 -23.71 25.83
CA GLN A 768 -22.27 -22.80 24.88
C GLN A 768 -22.29 -21.38 25.45
N PRO A 769 -22.07 -20.32 24.66
CA PRO A 769 -21.99 -20.32 23.18
C PRO A 769 -20.55 -20.43 22.61
N LEU A 770 -19.58 -20.89 23.38
CA LEU A 770 -18.19 -20.99 22.94
C LEU A 770 -17.97 -22.13 21.94
N GLY A 771 -16.89 -22.05 21.19
CA GLY A 771 -16.48 -23.06 20.22
C GLY A 771 -16.85 -22.72 18.79
N TRP A 772 -17.09 -23.75 18.01
CA TRP A 772 -17.33 -23.68 16.58
C TRP A 772 -18.77 -24.10 16.24
N THR A 773 -19.39 -23.43 15.27
CA THR A 773 -20.77 -23.68 14.85
C THR A 773 -20.92 -24.90 13.91
N GLY A 774 -19.81 -25.58 13.55
CA GLY A 774 -19.82 -26.69 12.59
C GLY A 774 -19.76 -26.26 11.13
N LYS A 775 -19.70 -24.96 10.83
CA LYS A 775 -19.61 -24.45 9.46
C LYS A 775 -18.16 -24.05 9.11
N TYR A 776 -17.74 -24.41 7.92
CA TYR A 776 -16.47 -24.00 7.36
C TYR A 776 -16.63 -23.67 5.87
N VAL A 777 -15.69 -22.89 5.35
CA VAL A 777 -15.57 -22.61 3.91
C VAL A 777 -14.35 -23.29 3.36
N VAL A 778 -14.41 -23.68 2.10
CA VAL A 778 -13.31 -24.33 1.37
C VAL A 778 -12.94 -23.44 0.21
N ASP A 779 -11.66 -23.14 0.13
CA ASP A 779 -11.06 -22.39 -0.97
C ASP A 779 -10.14 -23.33 -1.76
N GLU A 780 -10.40 -23.49 -3.06
CA GLU A 780 -9.64 -24.38 -3.93
C GLU A 780 -8.59 -23.59 -4.70
N HIS A 781 -7.34 -24.06 -4.60
CA HIS A 781 -6.20 -23.42 -5.24
C HIS A 781 -5.83 -24.05 -6.57
N ALA A 782 -5.19 -23.27 -7.44
CA ALA A 782 -4.76 -23.74 -8.76
C ALA A 782 -3.74 -24.89 -8.71
N ASP A 783 -3.03 -25.05 -7.59
CA ASP A 783 -2.09 -26.17 -7.35
C ASP A 783 -2.77 -27.48 -6.87
N GLY A 784 -4.10 -27.49 -6.82
CA GLY A 784 -4.88 -28.65 -6.37
C GLY A 784 -4.99 -28.79 -4.84
N THR A 785 -4.42 -27.87 -4.08
CA THR A 785 -4.62 -27.82 -2.64
C THR A 785 -5.95 -27.13 -2.28
N ARG A 786 -6.40 -27.34 -1.05
CA ARG A 786 -7.61 -26.69 -0.49
C ARG A 786 -7.28 -26.06 0.84
N THR A 787 -7.78 -24.85 1.07
CA THR A 787 -7.76 -24.19 2.37
C THR A 787 -9.15 -24.24 3.00
N TYR A 788 -9.22 -24.82 4.17
CA TYR A 788 -10.41 -24.89 5.01
C TYR A 788 -10.34 -23.78 6.04
N ARG A 789 -11.42 -23.01 6.21
CA ARG A 789 -11.49 -21.88 7.16
C ARG A 789 -12.75 -21.97 7.99
N TRP A 790 -12.62 -21.74 9.29
CA TRP A 790 -13.75 -21.68 10.21
C TRP A 790 -13.49 -20.68 11.34
N ARG A 791 -14.56 -20.20 11.95
CA ARG A 791 -14.50 -19.24 13.06
C ARG A 791 -14.74 -19.92 14.38
N VAL A 792 -13.93 -19.56 15.37
CA VAL A 792 -13.94 -20.13 16.71
C VAL A 792 -14.22 -19.02 17.71
N ARG A 793 -15.30 -19.15 18.46
CA ARG A 793 -15.64 -18.26 19.56
C ARG A 793 -14.92 -18.70 20.82
N LEU A 794 -14.04 -17.86 21.34
CA LEU A 794 -13.20 -18.19 22.51
C LEU A 794 -13.70 -17.54 23.81
N VAL A 795 -14.56 -16.52 23.73
CA VAL A 795 -15.04 -15.77 24.87
C VAL A 795 -16.51 -15.39 24.71
N ASP A 796 -17.23 -15.43 25.80
CA ASP A 796 -18.58 -14.89 25.94
C ASP A 796 -18.52 -13.67 26.85
N PHE A 797 -19.04 -12.53 26.37
CA PHE A 797 -18.86 -11.23 27.00
C PHE A 797 -20.19 -10.48 27.13
N ASP A 798 -20.51 -10.08 28.35
CA ASP A 798 -21.63 -9.19 28.67
C ASP A 798 -21.15 -7.73 28.55
N GLN A 799 -21.39 -7.15 27.40
CA GLN A 799 -20.93 -5.81 27.09
C GLN A 799 -21.50 -4.71 28.00
N PRO A 800 -22.80 -4.68 28.33
CA PRO A 800 -23.34 -3.67 29.24
C PRO A 800 -22.74 -3.71 30.62
N LYS A 801 -22.30 -4.88 31.10
CA LYS A 801 -21.69 -5.03 32.42
C LYS A 801 -20.15 -5.01 32.37
N GLY A 802 -19.57 -5.11 31.19
CA GLY A 802 -18.11 -5.23 31.05
C GLY A 802 -17.54 -6.52 31.64
N THR A 803 -18.31 -7.63 31.61
CA THR A 803 -17.97 -8.86 32.32
C THR A 803 -17.79 -10.02 31.34
N ILE A 804 -16.66 -10.75 31.48
CA ILE A 804 -16.47 -12.02 30.79
C ILE A 804 -17.29 -13.08 31.48
N LEU A 805 -18.29 -13.64 30.80
CA LEU A 805 -19.18 -14.67 31.32
C LEU A 805 -18.50 -16.05 31.28
N SER A 806 -17.85 -16.36 30.19
CA SER A 806 -17.08 -17.59 30.04
C SER A 806 -15.95 -17.42 29.01
N LYS A 807 -14.91 -18.21 29.12
CA LYS A 807 -13.81 -18.22 28.17
C LYS A 807 -13.16 -19.62 28.09
N VAL A 808 -12.50 -19.89 26.97
CA VAL A 808 -11.62 -21.03 26.78
C VAL A 808 -10.25 -20.54 26.30
N ASP A 809 -9.20 -21.15 26.84
CA ASP A 809 -7.82 -20.74 26.48
C ASP A 809 -7.31 -21.46 25.24
N ARG A 810 -7.89 -22.63 24.90
CA ARG A 810 -7.53 -23.42 23.73
C ARG A 810 -8.67 -24.31 23.29
N LEU A 811 -8.84 -24.45 21.98
CA LEU A 811 -9.69 -25.43 21.33
C LEU A 811 -8.90 -26.14 20.23
N ASP A 812 -9.04 -27.45 20.19
CA ASP A 812 -8.39 -28.31 19.22
C ASP A 812 -9.40 -28.91 18.24
N TYR A 813 -8.99 -29.00 16.99
CA TYR A 813 -9.77 -29.52 15.88
C TYR A 813 -8.97 -30.61 15.19
N ARG A 814 -9.56 -31.80 15.03
CA ARG A 814 -8.98 -32.90 14.28
C ARG A 814 -9.48 -32.89 12.85
N ILE A 815 -8.59 -32.94 11.91
CA ILE A 815 -8.88 -33.02 10.48
C ILE A 815 -8.95 -34.50 10.08
N VAL A 816 -10.12 -34.96 9.67
CA VAL A 816 -10.33 -36.34 9.20
C VAL A 816 -10.36 -36.31 7.70
N PHE A 817 -9.47 -37.10 7.08
CA PHE A 817 -9.36 -37.18 5.63
C PHE A 817 -10.25 -38.31 5.06
N GLU A 818 -10.59 -38.21 3.79
CA GLU A 818 -11.11 -39.32 3.03
C GLU A 818 -9.96 -40.34 2.78
N ASP A 819 -10.29 -41.63 2.80
CA ASP A 819 -9.34 -42.74 2.58
C ASP A 819 -8.76 -42.70 1.17
#